data_38acc6ee2911baa673e5a34e1bf4f0aa
#
_entry.id   38acc6ee2911baa673e5a34e1bf4f0aa
#
_cell.length_a   1.000
_cell.length_b   1.000
_cell.length_c   1.000
_cell.angle_alpha   90.00
_cell.angle_beta   90.00
_cell.angle_gamma   90.00
#
_symmetry.space_group_name_H-M   'P 1'
#
loop_
_entity.id
_entity.type
_entity.pdbx_description
1 polymer ?
#
loop_
_entity_poly.entity_id
_entity_poly.type
_entity_poly.pdbx_seq_one_letter_code
_entity_poly.pdbx_strand_id
1 'polypeptide(L)'
;MIRLKSDHRKYVIILLLFAISTNIKADVIARLVKAEGRVLFKRLGMNTFSEQAKTGSAIRNGDQIKVRENSFAAIIYLDDRSILKVRENTTFSFMDTRNSRTVDLVHGTLLNDIKKEGRTKDFRIQTPVSVASVKGTEFAAIVSQSGVDQFICKEGLFEVLNMVSGESVSVATGQKAVSNATGNLVQAPASPGEYPPDPEIEDVLDPEPEADKIKEKPSPEKIQKVPNRPTVPKKIEESKPQDIEEISNDEPEGQKETQKQKVPDTGPPPKPFSMGLGIGSATVDGVLYNQLAIRPEINIGKIGIGLDLVLYIDNEGNMRNEEWDIENDPGLILDKILYIKYGNKVDPFWGKYGSIEALTLGYGGLMNSYSNMMEFPSVRRVGINSGFNVGPVSGELFLSNIKDISRGGTVTGLRLAYRVSDDIPLSIGFNYISDVNMFSGLKDKDKDSYPDVFDDFPDDSTLWNDTDGDGWPDPGHGESILDSLIDIDADGDNIIDANESIDDIILKATPFSLKNNSAKTNGLSFDIGYPILSSDVFSLDIYAEYNKLTFPGFTNDDSTFIRPDRSGSGITIPGLKSTIFKVLSISLEYRVINGAYIPQYFDQAYDLNRVVTSTVENQTIIKTKDMVVFDSYGDSSSSSGLFGSAGLNLFNLVSFSASYANMKADTTELKSFSSFLSLNTDNIPKVSSAMAYYQRNNDDDPFDFENPTVNTIMGYRVGYELSKGVSLIWDFRQFYRDDGTGKMETIQQNNIETTFNF
;
A
#
# COMPACT_ATOMS: atom_id res chain seq x y z
N MET A 1 -21.56 0.08 41.04
CA MET A 1 -20.11 -0.12 41.21
C MET A 1 -19.73 -1.49 40.67
N ILE A 2 -19.48 -1.58 39.34
CA ILE A 2 -19.20 -2.86 38.68
C ILE A 2 -17.68 -3.01 38.67
N ARG A 3 -17.17 -3.99 39.40
CA ARG A 3 -15.75 -4.39 39.37
C ARG A 3 -15.49 -5.14 38.04
N LEU A 4 -14.86 -4.49 37.09
CA LEU A 4 -14.31 -5.15 35.93
C LEU A 4 -13.14 -6.04 36.36
N LYS A 5 -13.19 -7.32 35.97
CA LYS A 5 -12.15 -8.32 36.22
C LYS A 5 -10.84 -7.93 35.56
N SER A 6 -9.74 -8.28 36.18
CA SER A 6 -8.33 -7.93 35.90
C SER A 6 -7.86 -8.22 34.47
N ASP A 7 -8.51 -9.09 33.74
CA ASP A 7 -8.06 -9.55 32.42
C ASP A 7 -8.30 -8.54 31.31
N HIS A 8 -9.32 -7.69 31.40
CA HIS A 8 -9.63 -6.68 30.37
C HIS A 8 -8.65 -5.50 30.35
N ARG A 9 -7.90 -5.26 31.43
CA ARG A 9 -6.81 -4.28 31.46
C ARG A 9 -5.62 -4.68 30.61
N LYS A 10 -5.37 -5.97 30.43
CA LYS A 10 -4.28 -6.49 29.60
C LYS A 10 -4.52 -6.20 28.12
N TYR A 11 -5.75 -6.30 27.64
CA TYR A 11 -6.08 -6.06 26.23
C TYR A 11 -6.03 -4.59 25.82
N VAL A 12 -6.39 -3.67 26.71
CA VAL A 12 -6.27 -2.22 26.45
C VAL A 12 -4.80 -1.79 26.45
N ILE A 13 -3.97 -2.40 27.28
CA ILE A 13 -2.51 -2.14 27.32
C ILE A 13 -1.83 -2.75 26.10
N ILE A 14 -2.29 -3.91 25.61
CA ILE A 14 -1.78 -4.55 24.38
C ILE A 14 -2.12 -3.69 23.15
N LEU A 15 -3.29 -3.08 23.06
CA LEU A 15 -3.68 -2.16 21.98
C LEU A 15 -2.85 -0.86 21.97
N LEU A 16 -2.43 -0.38 23.15
CA LEU A 16 -1.53 0.78 23.28
C LEU A 16 -0.05 0.42 23.07
N LEU A 17 0.35 -0.82 23.37
CA LEU A 17 1.71 -1.31 23.15
C LEU A 17 1.95 -1.78 21.72
N PHE A 18 0.90 -2.12 20.97
CA PHE A 18 0.99 -2.51 19.56
C PHE A 18 1.36 -1.33 18.64
N ALA A 19 1.12 -0.09 19.07
CA ALA A 19 1.64 1.10 18.40
C ALA A 19 3.15 1.32 18.64
N ILE A 20 3.82 0.51 19.47
CA ILE A 20 5.17 0.82 19.98
C ILE A 20 6.19 -0.31 19.78
N SER A 21 5.82 -1.54 19.43
CA SER A 21 6.82 -2.62 19.35
C SER A 21 6.56 -3.71 18.32
N THR A 22 6.75 -3.39 17.06
CA THR A 22 7.35 -4.40 16.17
C THR A 22 8.86 -4.33 16.42
N ASN A 23 9.40 -5.19 17.26
CA ASN A 23 10.82 -5.53 17.22
C ASN A 23 11.08 -6.27 15.90
N ILE A 24 11.15 -5.52 14.80
CA ILE A 24 11.79 -6.00 13.59
C ILE A 24 13.24 -6.19 13.99
N LYS A 25 13.67 -7.41 14.24
CA LYS A 25 15.08 -7.77 14.26
C LYS A 25 15.59 -7.57 12.84
N ALA A 26 16.01 -6.34 12.51
CA ALA A 26 16.67 -6.09 11.25
C ALA A 26 17.93 -6.97 11.20
N ASP A 27 18.12 -7.66 10.09
CA ASP A 27 19.29 -8.53 9.89
C ASP A 27 20.59 -7.74 10.04
N VAL A 28 21.59 -8.39 10.61
CA VAL A 28 22.94 -7.82 10.72
C VAL A 28 23.59 -7.90 9.35
N ILE A 29 23.84 -6.75 8.73
CA ILE A 29 24.41 -6.64 7.38
C ILE A 29 25.92 -6.40 7.38
N ALA A 30 26.44 -5.73 8.42
CA ALA A 30 27.85 -5.36 8.51
C ALA A 30 28.31 -5.31 9.99
N ARG A 31 29.61 -5.19 10.19
CA ARG A 31 30.23 -4.96 11.52
C ARG A 31 31.21 -3.82 11.50
N LEU A 32 31.31 -3.13 12.62
CA LEU A 32 32.31 -2.10 12.86
C LEU A 32 33.62 -2.79 13.22
N VAL A 33 34.61 -2.74 12.35
CA VAL A 33 35.94 -3.38 12.57
C VAL A 33 36.89 -2.44 13.27
N LYS A 34 36.69 -1.12 13.18
CA LYS A 34 37.47 -0.11 13.90
C LYS A 34 36.55 1.07 14.28
N ALA A 35 36.72 1.58 15.49
CA ALA A 35 36.06 2.79 15.98
C ALA A 35 37.04 3.57 16.85
N GLU A 36 37.44 4.75 16.39
CA GLU A 36 38.32 5.69 17.09
C GLU A 36 37.55 6.98 17.34
N GLY A 37 37.71 7.52 18.56
CA GLY A 37 37.04 8.74 18.96
C GLY A 37 35.53 8.56 19.19
N ARG A 38 34.71 9.53 18.75
CA ARG A 38 33.28 9.58 19.03
C ARG A 38 32.48 9.16 17.81
N VAL A 39 32.15 7.88 17.71
CA VAL A 39 31.31 7.26 16.70
C VAL A 39 29.98 6.91 17.34
N LEU A 40 28.86 7.38 16.75
CA LEU A 40 27.54 7.25 17.34
C LEU A 40 26.60 6.53 16.38
N PHE A 41 25.79 5.62 16.92
CA PHE A 41 24.64 5.03 16.23
C PHE A 41 23.35 5.78 16.51
N LYS A 42 22.51 5.86 15.49
CA LYS A 42 21.08 6.03 15.60
C LYS A 42 20.44 4.79 15.04
N ARG A 43 19.93 3.93 15.90
CA ARG A 43 19.26 2.68 15.51
C ARG A 43 17.92 2.96 14.83
N LEU A 44 17.48 2.06 13.98
CA LEU A 44 16.15 2.12 13.36
C LEU A 44 15.08 2.30 14.44
N GLY A 45 14.22 3.31 14.26
CA GLY A 45 13.17 3.68 15.25
C GLY A 45 13.62 4.64 16.36
N MET A 46 14.90 5.02 16.43
CA MET A 46 15.41 6.02 17.38
C MET A 46 15.48 7.41 16.74
N ASN A 47 15.18 8.46 17.51
CA ASN A 47 15.18 9.83 17.00
C ASN A 47 16.55 10.55 17.16
N THR A 48 17.48 9.99 17.94
CA THR A 48 18.75 10.64 18.26
C THR A 48 19.94 9.71 18.12
N PHE A 49 21.12 10.27 17.83
CA PHE A 49 22.40 9.58 17.88
C PHE A 49 22.87 9.46 19.34
N SER A 50 22.46 8.42 20.03
CA SER A 50 22.68 8.26 21.48
C SER A 50 23.55 7.08 21.84
N GLU A 51 23.67 6.07 20.98
CA GLU A 51 24.46 4.86 21.25
C GLU A 51 25.91 5.05 20.78
N GLN A 52 26.89 4.90 21.68
CA GLN A 52 28.30 4.92 21.33
C GLN A 52 28.67 3.61 20.60
N ALA A 53 29.13 3.71 19.39
CA ALA A 53 29.63 2.59 18.60
C ALA A 53 31.01 2.13 19.09
N LYS A 54 31.23 0.82 19.12
CA LYS A 54 32.48 0.16 19.50
C LYS A 54 32.90 -0.82 18.42
N THR A 55 34.20 -1.10 18.36
CA THR A 55 34.73 -2.20 17.55
C THR A 55 33.97 -3.49 17.86
N GLY A 56 33.54 -4.25 16.84
CA GLY A 56 32.67 -5.43 16.93
C GLY A 56 31.20 -5.14 16.92
N SER A 57 30.75 -3.87 17.06
CA SER A 57 29.31 -3.51 17.02
C SER A 57 28.66 -3.97 15.73
N ALA A 58 27.54 -4.66 15.86
CA ALA A 58 26.71 -5.09 14.72
C ALA A 58 25.98 -3.89 14.11
N ILE A 59 25.95 -3.84 12.78
CA ILE A 59 25.23 -2.85 11.97
C ILE A 59 24.07 -3.56 11.30
N ARG A 60 22.89 -2.99 11.41
CA ARG A 60 21.66 -3.53 10.85
C ARG A 60 21.15 -2.63 9.73
N ASN A 61 20.31 -3.20 8.88
CA ASN A 61 19.61 -2.43 7.87
C ASN A 61 18.77 -1.32 8.51
N GLY A 62 18.89 -0.08 8.01
CA GLY A 62 18.23 1.11 8.54
C GLY A 62 19.00 1.83 9.66
N ASP A 63 20.13 1.30 10.14
CA ASP A 63 20.98 2.02 11.10
C ASP A 63 21.64 3.25 10.45
N GLN A 64 21.78 4.33 11.23
CA GLN A 64 22.55 5.51 10.84
C GLN A 64 23.79 5.64 11.71
N ILE A 65 24.89 6.08 11.11
CA ILE A 65 26.16 6.30 11.81
C ILE A 65 26.57 7.76 11.66
N LYS A 66 27.07 8.32 12.75
CA LYS A 66 27.67 9.65 12.79
C LYS A 66 29.06 9.58 13.41
N VAL A 67 30.04 9.89 12.59
CA VAL A 67 31.44 10.02 13.01
C VAL A 67 31.74 11.49 13.27
N ARG A 68 32.10 11.84 14.52
CA ARG A 68 32.37 13.22 14.95
C ARG A 68 33.77 13.68 14.55
N GLU A 69 34.09 14.92 14.89
CA GLU A 69 35.42 15.49 14.71
C GLU A 69 36.49 14.66 15.44
N ASN A 70 37.70 14.55 14.88
CA ASN A 70 38.81 13.75 15.39
C ASN A 70 38.44 12.28 15.64
N SER A 71 37.58 11.72 14.80
CA SER A 71 37.09 10.36 14.94
C SER A 71 37.17 9.62 13.60
N PHE A 72 37.23 8.28 13.66
CA PHE A 72 37.32 7.40 12.49
C PHE A 72 36.53 6.12 12.74
N ALA A 73 35.96 5.55 11.67
CA ALA A 73 35.32 4.25 11.73
C ALA A 73 35.65 3.43 10.47
N ALA A 74 35.77 2.11 10.64
CA ALA A 74 35.86 1.19 9.52
C ALA A 74 34.83 0.09 9.69
N ILE A 75 34.16 -0.24 8.61
CA ILE A 75 33.00 -1.13 8.54
C ILE A 75 33.27 -2.19 7.48
N ILE A 76 32.98 -3.44 7.78
CA ILE A 76 33.04 -4.56 6.84
C ILE A 76 31.66 -5.18 6.67
N TYR A 77 31.24 -5.37 5.44
CA TYR A 77 30.04 -6.14 5.13
C TYR A 77 30.29 -7.64 5.32
N LEU A 78 29.25 -8.38 5.78
CA LEU A 78 29.41 -9.78 6.16
C LEU A 78 29.36 -10.73 4.97
N ASP A 79 28.66 -10.34 3.92
CA ASP A 79 28.42 -11.18 2.73
C ASP A 79 29.56 -11.12 1.71
N ASP A 80 30.00 -9.93 1.31
CA ASP A 80 30.98 -9.74 0.22
C ASP A 80 32.33 -9.17 0.68
N ARG A 81 32.50 -8.90 1.99
CA ARG A 81 33.72 -8.34 2.60
C ARG A 81 34.12 -6.96 2.06
N SER A 82 33.17 -6.24 1.43
CA SER A 82 33.40 -4.84 1.07
C SER A 82 33.62 -3.98 2.31
N ILE A 83 34.54 -3.00 2.20
CA ILE A 83 34.98 -2.17 3.33
C ILE A 83 34.60 -0.72 3.09
N LEU A 84 33.99 -0.09 4.07
CA LEU A 84 33.77 1.35 4.17
C LEU A 84 34.63 1.94 5.26
N LYS A 85 35.50 2.88 4.91
CA LYS A 85 36.29 3.69 5.86
C LYS A 85 35.67 5.07 5.96
N VAL A 86 35.24 5.43 7.15
CA VAL A 86 34.44 6.63 7.43
C VAL A 86 35.30 7.65 8.13
N ARG A 87 35.46 8.79 7.52
CA ARG A 87 36.25 9.89 8.11
C ARG A 87 35.42 10.74 9.07
N GLU A 88 36.10 11.61 9.78
CA GLU A 88 35.47 12.55 10.72
C GLU A 88 34.39 13.42 10.04
N ASN A 89 33.46 13.93 10.84
CA ASN A 89 32.37 14.79 10.41
C ASN A 89 31.47 14.17 9.30
N THR A 90 31.30 12.85 9.36
CA THR A 90 30.52 12.09 8.38
C THR A 90 29.26 11.54 9.00
N THR A 91 28.14 11.69 8.27
CA THR A 91 26.83 11.11 8.64
C THR A 91 26.25 10.37 7.46
N PHE A 92 25.85 9.11 7.66
CA PHE A 92 25.29 8.26 6.62
C PHE A 92 24.38 7.17 7.21
N SER A 93 23.61 6.52 6.35
CA SER A 93 22.72 5.41 6.70
C SER A 93 22.85 4.22 5.77
N PHE A 94 22.38 3.06 6.21
CA PHE A 94 22.38 1.81 5.44
C PHE A 94 20.99 1.46 4.99
N MET A 95 20.83 1.20 3.70
CA MET A 95 19.58 0.71 3.09
C MET A 95 19.90 -0.48 2.20
N ASP A 96 19.77 -1.68 2.78
CA ASP A 96 19.94 -2.95 2.05
C ASP A 96 18.56 -3.50 1.68
N THR A 97 18.41 -3.85 0.42
CA THR A 97 17.30 -4.63 -0.10
C THR A 97 17.79 -6.04 -0.48
N ARG A 98 16.93 -6.86 -1.05
CA ARG A 98 17.31 -8.18 -1.54
C ARG A 98 18.38 -8.10 -2.65
N ASN A 99 18.26 -7.13 -3.57
CA ASN A 99 19.09 -7.02 -4.77
C ASN A 99 20.04 -5.81 -4.75
N SER A 100 19.85 -4.83 -3.88
CA SER A 100 20.67 -3.62 -3.83
C SER A 100 21.11 -3.29 -2.43
N ARG A 101 22.27 -2.65 -2.36
CA ARG A 101 22.87 -2.08 -1.17
C ARG A 101 23.13 -0.61 -1.41
N THR A 102 22.48 0.24 -0.67
CA THR A 102 22.66 1.69 -0.76
C THR A 102 23.20 2.23 0.54
N VAL A 103 24.26 3.00 0.44
CA VAL A 103 24.78 3.83 1.52
C VAL A 103 24.33 5.27 1.23
N ASP A 104 23.46 5.81 2.07
CA ASP A 104 22.96 7.17 1.96
C ASP A 104 23.86 8.12 2.73
N LEU A 105 24.75 8.82 2.02
CA LEU A 105 25.74 9.74 2.56
C LEU A 105 25.19 11.17 2.61
N VAL A 106 24.76 11.58 3.80
CA VAL A 106 24.18 12.92 4.01
C VAL A 106 25.24 14.02 3.89
N HIS A 107 26.39 13.84 4.51
CA HIS A 107 27.57 14.71 4.40
C HIS A 107 28.80 14.02 4.94
N GLY A 108 29.99 14.44 4.51
CA GLY A 108 31.27 13.94 4.98
C GLY A 108 32.03 13.13 3.93
N THR A 109 32.89 12.21 4.35
CA THR A 109 33.79 11.47 3.46
C THR A 109 33.75 9.98 3.76
N LEU A 110 33.45 9.19 2.72
CA LEU A 110 33.59 7.73 2.71
C LEU A 110 34.66 7.31 1.73
N LEU A 111 35.58 6.44 2.18
CA LEU A 111 36.49 5.70 1.33
C LEU A 111 35.94 4.28 1.20
N ASN A 112 35.74 3.84 -0.02
CA ASN A 112 35.00 2.61 -0.33
C ASN A 112 35.93 1.65 -1.06
N ASP A 113 36.11 0.44 -0.52
CA ASP A 113 36.75 -0.69 -1.21
C ASP A 113 35.68 -1.75 -1.46
N ILE A 114 35.04 -1.69 -2.62
CA ILE A 114 33.91 -2.54 -2.98
C ILE A 114 34.39 -3.74 -3.79
N LYS A 115 34.19 -4.93 -3.23
CA LYS A 115 34.60 -6.19 -3.87
C LYS A 115 33.65 -6.57 -4.98
N LYS A 116 34.19 -7.15 -6.06
CA LYS A 116 33.46 -7.68 -7.18
C LYS A 116 33.04 -9.15 -6.94
N GLU A 117 33.91 -9.91 -6.31
CA GLU A 117 33.71 -11.34 -6.02
C GLU A 117 32.81 -11.54 -4.80
N GLY A 118 31.91 -12.53 -4.84
CA GLY A 118 31.02 -12.87 -3.73
C GLY A 118 29.83 -11.94 -3.56
N ARG A 119 29.73 -10.87 -4.34
CA ARG A 119 28.62 -9.90 -4.23
C ARG A 119 27.38 -10.36 -5.00
N THR A 120 26.25 -10.36 -4.31
CA THR A 120 24.93 -10.69 -4.87
C THR A 120 24.02 -9.46 -5.02
N LYS A 121 24.46 -8.29 -4.55
CA LYS A 121 23.68 -7.04 -4.54
C LYS A 121 24.41 -5.92 -5.29
N ASP A 122 23.68 -5.08 -5.98
CA ASP A 122 24.23 -3.86 -6.56
C ASP A 122 24.60 -2.85 -5.47
N PHE A 123 25.78 -2.26 -5.57
CA PHE A 123 26.27 -1.30 -4.59
C PHE A 123 26.12 0.14 -5.09
N ARG A 124 25.56 1.00 -4.26
CA ARG A 124 25.36 2.43 -4.57
C ARG A 124 25.73 3.30 -3.38
N ILE A 125 26.33 4.44 -3.68
CA ILE A 125 26.40 5.58 -2.72
C ILE A 125 25.40 6.61 -3.21
N GLN A 126 24.43 6.90 -2.42
CA GLN A 126 23.47 7.98 -2.66
C GLN A 126 23.86 9.19 -1.80
N THR A 127 23.73 10.37 -2.37
CA THR A 127 23.95 11.65 -1.70
C THR A 127 22.73 12.54 -1.92
N PRO A 128 22.63 13.74 -1.34
CA PRO A 128 21.53 14.65 -1.62
C PRO A 128 21.35 15.06 -3.11
N VAL A 129 22.40 14.99 -3.92
CA VAL A 129 22.33 15.44 -5.32
C VAL A 129 22.83 14.42 -6.35
N SER A 130 23.41 13.29 -5.91
CA SER A 130 24.04 12.33 -6.82
C SER A 130 23.82 10.88 -6.40
N VAL A 131 23.98 9.96 -7.36
CA VAL A 131 24.07 8.52 -7.13
C VAL A 131 25.31 7.98 -7.81
N ALA A 132 26.23 7.34 -7.07
CA ALA A 132 27.33 6.58 -7.61
C ALA A 132 27.00 5.08 -7.63
N SER A 133 26.92 4.47 -8.81
CA SER A 133 26.66 3.04 -9.03
C SER A 133 27.97 2.28 -9.29
N VAL A 134 28.27 1.26 -8.48
CA VAL A 134 29.62 0.68 -8.36
C VAL A 134 29.62 -0.81 -8.62
N LYS A 135 30.52 -1.28 -9.48
CA LYS A 135 30.65 -2.71 -9.85
C LYS A 135 31.98 -3.39 -9.40
N GLY A 136 32.61 -2.91 -8.33
CA GLY A 136 33.90 -3.42 -7.85
C GLY A 136 34.97 -2.38 -8.10
N THR A 137 35.18 -1.48 -7.15
CA THR A 137 35.93 -0.25 -7.34
C THR A 137 36.42 0.28 -6.02
N GLU A 138 37.64 0.81 -5.96
CA GLU A 138 38.15 1.59 -4.85
C GLU A 138 38.00 3.09 -5.16
N PHE A 139 37.23 3.81 -4.35
CA PHE A 139 36.91 5.21 -4.61
C PHE A 139 36.55 5.99 -3.35
N ALA A 140 36.70 7.30 -3.40
CA ALA A 140 36.25 8.23 -2.36
C ALA A 140 34.96 8.92 -2.78
N ALA A 141 33.99 9.01 -1.86
CA ALA A 141 32.79 9.85 -1.97
C ALA A 141 32.88 10.95 -0.91
N ILE A 142 32.83 12.21 -1.33
CA ILE A 142 32.97 13.39 -0.50
C ILE A 142 31.76 14.29 -0.73
N VAL A 143 30.99 14.54 0.32
CA VAL A 143 29.79 15.39 0.27
C VAL A 143 30.00 16.58 1.17
N SER A 144 30.06 17.76 0.57
CA SER A 144 30.24 19.01 1.31
C SER A 144 28.92 19.52 1.90
N GLN A 145 29.01 20.31 2.96
CA GLN A 145 27.81 20.99 3.51
C GLN A 145 27.24 22.07 2.56
N SER A 146 28.01 22.47 1.55
CA SER A 146 27.58 23.44 0.53
C SER A 146 26.80 22.79 -0.63
N GLY A 147 26.53 21.47 -0.59
CA GLY A 147 25.77 20.76 -1.63
C GLY A 147 26.59 20.45 -2.89
N VAL A 148 27.90 20.31 -2.74
CA VAL A 148 28.81 19.82 -3.79
C VAL A 148 29.30 18.44 -3.43
N ASP A 149 29.09 17.48 -4.33
CA ASP A 149 29.57 16.11 -4.21
C ASP A 149 30.80 15.94 -5.11
N GLN A 150 31.77 15.18 -4.60
CA GLN A 150 32.94 14.80 -5.35
C GLN A 150 33.18 13.30 -5.20
N PHE A 151 33.33 12.61 -6.32
CA PHE A 151 33.65 11.19 -6.38
C PHE A 151 34.99 11.00 -7.08
N ILE A 152 35.96 10.37 -6.44
CA ILE A 152 37.32 10.19 -6.97
C ILE A 152 37.61 8.71 -7.08
N CYS A 153 37.92 8.22 -8.29
CA CYS A 153 38.25 6.82 -8.54
C CYS A 153 39.73 6.57 -8.30
N LYS A 154 40.05 5.68 -7.35
CA LYS A 154 41.41 5.20 -7.09
C LYS A 154 41.74 4.02 -7.96
N GLU A 155 40.82 3.04 -8.07
CA GLU A 155 40.96 1.84 -8.90
C GLU A 155 39.60 1.36 -9.40
N GLY A 156 39.49 1.02 -10.69
CA GLY A 156 38.28 0.48 -11.31
C GLY A 156 37.50 1.47 -12.14
N LEU A 157 36.18 1.29 -12.19
CA LEU A 157 35.23 2.10 -12.94
C LEU A 157 33.87 2.12 -12.22
N PHE A 158 33.26 3.29 -12.11
CA PHE A 158 31.88 3.44 -11.62
C PHE A 158 31.18 4.59 -12.36
N GLU A 159 29.87 4.65 -12.24
CA GLU A 159 29.04 5.69 -12.86
C GLU A 159 28.49 6.64 -11.79
N VAL A 160 28.51 7.94 -12.06
CA VAL A 160 27.91 8.98 -11.23
C VAL A 160 26.80 9.64 -12.03
N LEU A 161 25.61 9.65 -11.46
CA LEU A 161 24.43 10.33 -11.97
C LEU A 161 24.14 11.55 -11.10
N ASN A 162 23.97 12.72 -11.68
CA ASN A 162 23.40 13.87 -10.99
C ASN A 162 21.87 13.75 -11.02
N MET A 163 21.24 13.71 -9.86
CA MET A 163 19.78 13.51 -9.73
C MET A 163 18.95 14.73 -10.16
N VAL A 164 19.57 15.89 -10.31
CA VAL A 164 18.88 17.13 -10.68
C VAL A 164 18.81 17.28 -12.20
N SER A 165 19.94 17.06 -12.90
CA SER A 165 20.00 17.17 -14.38
C SER A 165 19.68 15.88 -15.11
N GLY A 166 19.79 14.72 -14.44
CA GLY A 166 19.74 13.40 -15.08
C GLY A 166 21.00 13.06 -15.90
N GLU A 167 22.03 13.90 -15.87
CA GLU A 167 23.30 13.63 -16.55
C GLU A 167 24.09 12.56 -15.79
N SER A 168 24.71 11.62 -16.51
CA SER A 168 25.62 10.64 -15.96
C SER A 168 27.00 10.68 -16.59
N VAL A 169 28.03 10.35 -15.82
CA VAL A 169 29.41 10.23 -16.27
C VAL A 169 30.08 8.99 -15.72
N SER A 170 30.87 8.31 -16.53
CA SER A 170 31.67 7.15 -16.09
C SER A 170 33.02 7.65 -15.55
N VAL A 171 33.33 7.30 -14.29
CA VAL A 171 34.56 7.73 -13.63
C VAL A 171 35.52 6.55 -13.53
N ALA A 172 36.60 6.62 -14.30
CA ALA A 172 37.64 5.59 -14.34
C ALA A 172 38.80 5.93 -13.38
N THR A 173 39.70 4.96 -13.18
CA THR A 173 40.94 5.15 -12.40
C THR A 173 41.65 6.46 -12.72
N GLY A 174 41.96 7.26 -11.67
CA GLY A 174 42.62 8.55 -11.78
C GLY A 174 41.71 9.71 -12.26
N GLN A 175 40.40 9.47 -12.34
CA GLN A 175 39.40 10.49 -12.67
C GLN A 175 38.53 10.83 -11.46
N LYS A 176 37.86 11.96 -11.53
CA LYS A 176 36.83 12.40 -10.60
C LYS A 176 35.60 12.92 -11.29
N ALA A 177 34.47 12.82 -10.63
CA ALA A 177 33.26 13.57 -10.95
C ALA A 177 32.97 14.59 -9.85
N VAL A 178 32.55 15.77 -10.25
CA VAL A 178 32.07 16.83 -9.36
C VAL A 178 30.62 17.15 -9.77
N SER A 179 29.72 17.05 -8.82
CA SER A 179 28.27 17.21 -9.00
C SER A 179 27.72 18.21 -7.99
N ASN A 180 26.72 19.00 -8.38
CA ASN A 180 26.13 20.00 -7.49
C ASN A 180 24.61 20.10 -7.63
N ALA A 181 23.99 20.81 -6.69
CA ALA A 181 22.53 20.99 -6.61
C ALA A 181 21.94 21.86 -7.74
N THR A 182 22.75 22.48 -8.60
CA THR A 182 22.27 23.20 -9.79
C THR A 182 22.20 22.32 -11.04
N GLY A 183 22.49 21.01 -10.89
CA GLY A 183 22.46 20.03 -11.98
C GLY A 183 23.77 19.92 -12.76
N ASN A 184 24.82 20.63 -12.38
CA ASN A 184 26.10 20.57 -13.08
C ASN A 184 26.88 19.30 -12.65
N LEU A 185 27.26 18.48 -13.62
CA LEU A 185 28.06 17.27 -13.46
C LEU A 185 29.28 17.34 -14.37
N VAL A 186 30.47 17.41 -13.77
CA VAL A 186 31.74 17.58 -14.51
C VAL A 186 32.68 16.43 -14.18
N GLN A 187 33.16 15.75 -15.24
CA GLN A 187 34.24 14.77 -15.16
C GLN A 187 35.58 15.44 -15.42
N ALA A 188 36.59 15.14 -14.62
CA ALA A 188 37.93 15.67 -14.76
C ALA A 188 39.01 14.69 -14.28
N PRO A 189 40.26 14.81 -14.68
CA PRO A 189 41.37 14.09 -14.02
C PRO A 189 41.46 14.48 -12.55
N ALA A 190 41.71 13.51 -11.68
CA ALA A 190 42.02 13.78 -10.28
C ALA A 190 43.45 14.27 -10.14
N SER A 191 43.66 15.34 -9.36
CA SER A 191 45.02 15.85 -9.09
C SER A 191 45.72 14.95 -8.07
N PRO A 192 47.07 14.86 -8.13
CA PRO A 192 47.85 14.15 -7.09
C PRO A 192 47.56 14.71 -5.68
N GLY A 193 47.18 13.84 -4.74
CA GLY A 193 46.87 14.23 -3.38
C GLY A 193 45.42 14.67 -3.14
N GLU A 194 44.57 14.68 -4.16
CA GLU A 194 43.14 15.01 -4.04
C GLU A 194 42.31 13.83 -3.43
N TYR A 195 42.78 12.59 -3.62
CA TYR A 195 42.24 11.44 -2.91
C TYR A 195 42.55 11.57 -1.41
N PRO A 196 41.52 11.47 -0.53
CA PRO A 196 41.74 11.63 0.90
C PRO A 196 42.74 10.58 1.44
N PRO A 197 43.57 10.91 2.47
CA PRO A 197 44.42 9.94 3.10
C PRO A 197 43.66 8.69 3.53
N ASP A 198 44.17 7.52 3.16
CA ASP A 198 43.51 6.22 3.36
C ASP A 198 44.19 5.51 4.54
N PRO A 199 43.59 5.46 5.74
CA PRO A 199 44.14 4.77 6.87
C PRO A 199 44.22 3.26 6.64
N GLU A 200 45.37 2.65 6.94
CA GLU A 200 45.50 1.20 6.94
C GLU A 200 44.66 0.60 8.08
N ILE A 201 43.99 -0.49 7.78
CA ILE A 201 43.30 -1.32 8.76
C ILE A 201 44.13 -2.58 8.88
N GLU A 202 44.71 -2.82 10.07
CA GLU A 202 45.41 -4.07 10.36
C GLU A 202 44.51 -5.26 10.06
N ASP A 203 45.06 -6.36 9.52
CA ASP A 203 44.34 -7.53 9.03
C ASP A 203 43.21 -7.96 9.96
N VAL A 204 41.99 -7.92 9.43
CA VAL A 204 40.78 -8.30 10.14
C VAL A 204 40.73 -9.82 10.23
N LEU A 205 41.07 -10.36 11.42
CA LEU A 205 40.77 -11.75 11.77
C LEU A 205 39.28 -11.99 11.68
N ASP A 206 38.87 -13.12 11.07
CA ASP A 206 37.49 -13.55 10.97
C ASP A 206 36.80 -13.50 12.36
N PRO A 207 35.73 -12.74 12.55
CA PRO A 207 35.00 -12.79 13.81
C PRO A 207 34.26 -14.15 13.91
N GLU A 208 34.77 -15.04 14.77
CA GLU A 208 33.99 -16.23 15.15
C GLU A 208 32.62 -15.83 15.67
N PRO A 209 31.56 -16.56 15.35
CA PRO A 209 30.23 -16.30 15.88
C PRO A 209 30.24 -16.57 17.39
N GLU A 210 30.15 -15.52 18.22
CA GLU A 210 29.90 -15.67 19.65
C GLU A 210 28.58 -16.39 19.88
N ALA A 211 28.68 -17.63 20.37
CA ALA A 211 27.54 -18.38 20.88
C ALA A 211 26.96 -17.64 22.10
N ASP A 212 25.67 -17.43 22.12
CA ASP A 212 24.92 -16.84 23.24
C ASP A 212 25.23 -17.55 24.56
N LYS A 213 26.07 -16.92 25.36
CA LYS A 213 26.21 -17.29 26.77
C LYS A 213 25.16 -16.57 27.58
N ILE A 214 24.11 -17.33 27.92
CA ILE A 214 23.15 -16.98 28.96
C ILE A 214 23.90 -16.68 30.26
N LYS A 215 23.92 -15.42 30.69
CA LYS A 215 24.38 -15.04 32.06
C LYS A 215 23.17 -14.90 32.97
N GLU A 216 23.19 -15.73 34.00
CA GLU A 216 22.30 -15.72 35.17
C GLU A 216 22.21 -14.33 35.81
N LYS A 217 21.03 -14.05 36.36
CA LYS A 217 20.68 -12.90 37.19
C LYS A 217 21.48 -12.90 38.50
N PRO A 218 21.98 -11.78 38.98
CA PRO A 218 22.23 -11.56 40.39
C PRO A 218 21.01 -10.90 41.07
N SER A 219 20.75 -11.38 42.26
CA SER A 219 19.73 -10.98 43.24
C SER A 219 20.00 -9.59 43.83
N PRO A 220 18.99 -8.92 44.44
CA PRO A 220 19.04 -7.48 44.73
C PRO A 220 19.67 -7.17 46.09
N GLU A 221 20.55 -6.20 46.15
CA GLU A 221 21.00 -5.60 47.44
C GLU A 221 20.66 -4.10 47.54
N LYS A 222 19.86 -3.89 48.58
CA LYS A 222 19.70 -2.73 49.50
C LYS A 222 19.90 -1.28 49.04
N ILE A 223 18.79 -0.63 49.20
CA ILE A 223 18.50 0.81 49.31
C ILE A 223 19.35 1.51 50.37
N GLN A 224 19.97 2.63 50.05
CA GLN A 224 20.32 3.68 51.01
C GLN A 224 19.76 5.05 50.61
N LYS A 225 19.32 5.75 51.65
CA LYS A 225 18.45 6.92 51.70
C LYS A 225 19.11 8.25 51.29
N VAL A 226 18.23 9.09 50.78
CA VAL A 226 18.25 10.52 50.47
C VAL A 226 18.76 11.41 51.64
N PRO A 227 19.24 12.64 51.38
CA PRO A 227 18.50 13.77 51.89
C PRO A 227 18.29 14.98 50.96
N ASN A 228 17.03 15.41 51.09
CA ASN A 228 16.47 16.79 51.15
C ASN A 228 16.82 17.91 50.14
N ARG A 229 15.73 18.39 49.68
CA ARG A 229 15.26 19.63 49.08
C ARG A 229 15.62 20.93 49.80
N PRO A 230 15.64 22.08 49.13
CA PRO A 230 14.76 23.18 49.58
C PRO A 230 13.97 23.88 48.46
N THR A 231 12.72 24.00 48.76
CA THR A 231 11.76 25.14 48.82
C THR A 231 11.83 26.30 47.82
N VAL A 232 10.66 26.51 47.30
CA VAL A 232 10.07 27.60 46.51
C VAL A 232 10.06 28.94 47.21
N PRO A 233 10.00 30.05 46.50
CA PRO A 233 8.98 31.05 46.84
C PRO A 233 8.07 31.48 45.66
N LYS A 234 6.94 31.90 46.12
CA LYS A 234 5.64 32.30 45.61
C LYS A 234 5.65 33.67 44.92
N LYS A 235 4.60 33.80 44.03
CA LYS A 235 3.71 34.97 43.91
C LYS A 235 4.02 36.03 42.84
N ILE A 236 3.05 36.26 42.01
CA ILE A 236 2.50 37.57 41.54
C ILE A 236 1.29 37.20 40.65
N GLU A 237 0.15 37.49 41.03
CA GLU A 237 -0.82 38.60 40.99
C GLU A 237 -1.70 38.61 39.75
N GLU A 238 -2.97 38.52 40.09
CA GLU A 238 -4.15 38.73 39.24
C GLU A 238 -4.23 40.16 38.71
N SER A 239 -4.77 40.35 37.52
CA SER A 239 -5.49 41.57 37.13
C SER A 239 -6.80 41.22 36.44
N LYS A 240 -7.85 41.80 36.93
CA LYS A 240 -9.26 41.69 36.55
C LYS A 240 -9.60 42.51 35.30
N PRO A 241 -10.80 42.27 34.71
CA PRO A 241 -11.19 42.75 33.40
C PRO A 241 -11.81 44.16 33.42
N GLN A 242 -11.81 44.80 32.27
CA GLN A 242 -12.60 46.02 32.02
C GLN A 242 -13.79 45.72 31.11
N ASP A 243 -14.94 46.20 31.57
CA ASP A 243 -16.24 46.26 30.90
C ASP A 243 -16.18 47.17 29.67
N ILE A 244 -16.91 46.83 28.61
CA ILE A 244 -17.40 47.79 27.63
C ILE A 244 -18.82 47.39 27.24
N GLU A 245 -19.67 48.32 27.53
CA GLU A 245 -21.04 48.67 27.30
C GLU A 245 -21.87 47.98 26.21
N GLU A 246 -23.11 47.67 26.62
CA GLU A 246 -24.31 47.47 25.82
C GLU A 246 -24.60 48.63 24.88
N ILE A 247 -25.01 48.33 23.64
CA ILE A 247 -25.94 49.18 22.88
C ILE A 247 -27.03 48.26 22.31
N SER A 248 -28.25 48.66 22.63
CA SER A 248 -29.53 48.02 22.40
C SER A 248 -30.10 48.21 20.99
N ASN A 249 -30.89 47.19 20.59
CA ASN A 249 -32.16 47.26 19.84
C ASN A 249 -32.14 47.77 18.39
N ASP A 250 -32.50 46.89 17.44
CA ASP A 250 -33.83 46.92 16.83
C ASP A 250 -33.99 45.70 15.89
N GLU A 251 -35.06 44.91 16.14
CA GLU A 251 -35.62 43.96 15.17
C GLU A 251 -36.33 44.71 14.04
N PRO A 252 -36.41 44.14 12.83
CA PRO A 252 -37.71 43.64 12.40
C PRO A 252 -37.73 42.27 11.73
N GLU A 253 -38.84 41.65 11.95
CA GLU A 253 -39.44 40.40 11.50
C GLU A 253 -39.07 39.85 10.11
N GLY A 254 -38.89 38.54 10.08
CA GLY A 254 -39.49 37.69 9.07
C GLY A 254 -38.63 37.26 7.91
N GLN A 255 -37.93 36.14 8.08
CA GLN A 255 -37.93 35.07 7.08
C GLN A 255 -37.36 33.78 7.71
N LYS A 256 -38.18 32.73 7.75
CA LYS A 256 -37.77 31.39 8.12
C LYS A 256 -36.82 30.87 7.05
N GLU A 257 -35.55 30.98 7.26
CA GLU A 257 -34.55 30.23 6.50
C GLU A 257 -34.43 28.80 7.08
N THR A 258 -34.77 27.85 6.24
CA THR A 258 -34.55 26.43 6.44
C THR A 258 -33.08 26.21 6.74
N GLN A 259 -32.75 25.75 7.94
CA GLN A 259 -31.37 25.38 8.32
C GLN A 259 -30.92 24.19 7.48
N LYS A 260 -30.21 24.46 6.39
CA LYS A 260 -29.37 23.49 5.72
C LYS A 260 -28.23 23.15 6.68
N GLN A 261 -28.14 21.88 7.06
CA GLN A 261 -26.97 21.35 7.78
C GLN A 261 -25.69 21.68 6.98
N LYS A 262 -24.97 22.64 7.45
CA LYS A 262 -23.64 22.99 6.95
C LYS A 262 -22.66 22.00 7.55
N VAL A 263 -22.29 20.98 6.77
CA VAL A 263 -21.10 20.18 7.06
C VAL A 263 -19.90 21.15 6.99
N PRO A 264 -19.04 21.22 8.01
CA PRO A 264 -17.87 22.10 7.95
C PRO A 264 -16.89 21.53 6.92
N ASP A 265 -16.80 22.18 5.77
CA ASP A 265 -15.67 22.05 4.86
C ASP A 265 -14.56 22.92 5.46
N THR A 266 -13.62 22.31 6.16
CA THR A 266 -12.57 23.01 6.94
C THR A 266 -11.21 22.97 6.26
N GLY A 267 -11.16 22.76 4.94
CA GLY A 267 -9.93 22.94 4.16
C GLY A 267 -9.87 24.31 3.48
N PRO A 268 -8.69 24.89 3.25
CA PRO A 268 -8.57 26.03 2.35
C PRO A 268 -9.12 25.63 0.97
N PRO A 269 -9.78 26.56 0.23
CA PRO A 269 -10.31 26.24 -1.09
C PRO A 269 -9.18 25.71 -1.98
N PRO A 270 -9.43 24.65 -2.76
CA PRO A 270 -8.42 24.05 -3.60
C PRO A 270 -7.85 25.11 -4.56
N LYS A 271 -6.53 25.12 -4.76
CA LYS A 271 -5.89 26.03 -5.72
C LYS A 271 -6.53 25.82 -7.10
N PRO A 272 -6.76 26.88 -7.89
CA PRO A 272 -7.32 26.75 -9.25
C PRO A 272 -6.48 25.83 -10.16
N PHE A 273 -5.17 25.84 -9.95
CA PHE A 273 -4.21 24.97 -10.62
C PHE A 273 -3.14 24.54 -9.61
N SER A 274 -2.78 23.29 -9.65
CA SER A 274 -1.60 22.74 -8.98
C SER A 274 -0.93 21.69 -9.88
N MET A 275 0.35 21.47 -9.70
CA MET A 275 1.10 20.47 -10.43
C MET A 275 1.99 19.69 -9.47
N GLY A 276 1.81 18.39 -9.43
CA GLY A 276 2.69 17.46 -8.74
C GLY A 276 3.69 16.88 -9.72
N LEU A 277 4.95 16.79 -9.33
CA LEU A 277 5.98 16.00 -10.00
C LEU A 277 6.46 14.94 -9.02
N GLY A 278 6.49 13.68 -9.44
CA GLY A 278 6.97 12.57 -8.64
C GLY A 278 8.15 11.90 -9.33
N ILE A 279 9.22 11.66 -8.58
CA ILE A 279 10.39 10.91 -9.07
C ILE A 279 10.70 9.85 -8.00
N GLY A 280 10.82 8.59 -8.41
CA GLY A 280 11.06 7.53 -7.46
C GLY A 280 11.17 6.17 -8.10
N SER A 281 10.76 5.13 -7.37
CA SER A 281 10.69 3.77 -7.86
C SER A 281 9.36 3.11 -7.48
N ALA A 282 8.87 2.25 -8.33
CA ALA A 282 7.68 1.45 -8.11
C ALA A 282 7.91 0.00 -8.50
N THR A 283 7.37 -0.93 -7.74
CA THR A 283 7.32 -2.34 -8.13
C THR A 283 6.03 -2.56 -8.89
N VAL A 284 6.15 -2.95 -10.17
CA VAL A 284 5.02 -3.28 -11.03
C VAL A 284 5.22 -4.71 -11.52
N ASP A 285 4.25 -5.58 -11.30
CA ASP A 285 4.30 -7.02 -11.64
C ASP A 285 5.57 -7.75 -11.13
N GLY A 286 6.01 -7.38 -9.93
CA GLY A 286 7.22 -7.95 -9.31
C GLY A 286 8.54 -7.36 -9.81
N VAL A 287 8.52 -6.51 -10.85
CA VAL A 287 9.69 -5.85 -11.42
C VAL A 287 9.81 -4.43 -10.85
N LEU A 288 11.02 -4.03 -10.48
CA LEU A 288 11.32 -2.68 -9.99
C LEU A 288 11.63 -1.74 -11.16
N TYR A 289 10.84 -0.68 -11.30
CA TYR A 289 11.03 0.39 -12.28
C TYR A 289 11.40 1.71 -11.60
N ASN A 290 12.16 2.54 -12.28
CA ASN A 290 12.26 3.96 -11.97
C ASN A 290 11.00 4.66 -12.47
N GLN A 291 10.42 5.54 -11.65
CA GLN A 291 9.16 6.22 -11.93
C GLN A 291 9.36 7.72 -12.08
N LEU A 292 8.80 8.29 -13.16
CA LEU A 292 8.60 9.73 -13.32
C LEU A 292 7.12 9.99 -13.50
N ALA A 293 6.50 10.76 -12.59
CA ALA A 293 5.08 11.07 -12.62
C ALA A 293 4.85 12.58 -12.68
N ILE A 294 3.97 13.02 -13.59
CA ILE A 294 3.52 14.42 -13.70
C ILE A 294 2.02 14.44 -13.43
N ARG A 295 1.61 15.16 -12.38
CA ARG A 295 0.22 15.17 -11.89
C ARG A 295 -0.35 16.59 -11.85
N PRO A 296 -0.78 17.16 -13.00
CA PRO A 296 -1.46 18.44 -13.01
C PRO A 296 -2.90 18.30 -12.50
N GLU A 297 -3.34 19.26 -11.67
CA GLU A 297 -4.70 19.37 -11.20
C GLU A 297 -5.28 20.74 -11.53
N ILE A 298 -6.52 20.75 -12.00
CA ILE A 298 -7.28 21.93 -12.34
C ILE A 298 -8.58 21.93 -11.57
N ASN A 299 -8.86 22.98 -10.80
CA ASN A 299 -10.09 23.16 -10.03
C ASN A 299 -10.80 24.44 -10.46
N ILE A 300 -11.99 24.32 -11.06
CA ILE A 300 -12.80 25.45 -11.54
C ILE A 300 -14.21 25.31 -10.97
N GLY A 301 -14.52 26.09 -9.94
CA GLY A 301 -15.81 26.03 -9.27
C GLY A 301 -16.06 24.63 -8.67
N LYS A 302 -17.09 23.94 -9.17
CA LYS A 302 -17.43 22.56 -8.74
C LYS A 302 -16.72 21.46 -9.54
N ILE A 303 -15.97 21.81 -10.58
CA ILE A 303 -15.26 20.88 -11.44
C ILE A 303 -13.82 20.75 -10.96
N GLY A 304 -13.34 19.53 -10.78
CA GLY A 304 -11.93 19.21 -10.56
C GLY A 304 -11.47 18.16 -11.57
N ILE A 305 -10.31 18.36 -12.15
CA ILE A 305 -9.68 17.43 -13.09
C ILE A 305 -8.25 17.22 -12.62
N GLY A 306 -7.87 15.97 -12.38
CA GLY A 306 -6.50 15.56 -12.11
C GLY A 306 -6.03 14.59 -13.18
N LEU A 307 -4.79 14.74 -13.63
CA LEU A 307 -4.13 13.79 -14.51
C LEU A 307 -3.02 13.07 -13.75
N ASP A 308 -2.62 11.90 -14.25
CA ASP A 308 -1.50 11.10 -13.72
C ASP A 308 -0.72 10.53 -14.92
N LEU A 309 0.28 11.28 -15.33
CA LEU A 309 1.14 10.94 -16.46
C LEU A 309 2.39 10.29 -15.88
N VAL A 310 2.44 8.97 -15.88
CA VAL A 310 3.55 8.20 -15.30
C VAL A 310 4.33 7.49 -16.38
N LEU A 311 5.65 7.57 -16.29
CA LEU A 311 6.61 6.79 -17.06
C LEU A 311 7.31 5.83 -16.11
N TYR A 312 7.37 4.55 -16.47
CA TYR A 312 8.16 3.53 -15.82
C TYR A 312 9.35 3.17 -16.69
N ILE A 313 10.54 3.22 -16.12
CA ILE A 313 11.80 3.02 -16.82
C ILE A 313 12.55 1.90 -16.09
N ASP A 314 12.90 0.82 -16.79
CA ASP A 314 13.65 -0.29 -16.23
C ASP A 314 15.10 0.10 -15.90
N ASN A 315 15.86 -0.86 -15.36
CA ASN A 315 17.26 -0.64 -15.01
C ASN A 315 18.19 -0.54 -16.25
N GLU A 316 17.70 -0.90 -17.43
CA GLU A 316 18.42 -0.81 -18.70
C GLU A 316 18.14 0.51 -19.43
N GLY A 317 17.19 1.29 -18.92
CA GLY A 317 16.78 2.58 -19.48
C GLY A 317 15.64 2.46 -20.50
N ASN A 318 15.03 1.29 -20.65
CA ASN A 318 13.89 1.11 -21.53
C ASN A 318 12.62 1.60 -20.84
N MET A 319 11.79 2.30 -21.59
CA MET A 319 10.47 2.71 -21.09
C MET A 319 9.50 1.53 -21.20
N ARG A 320 8.76 1.26 -20.14
CA ARG A 320 7.63 0.31 -20.16
C ARG A 320 6.53 0.90 -21.04
N ASN A 321 6.27 0.27 -22.17
CA ASN A 321 5.33 0.79 -23.17
C ASN A 321 3.87 0.47 -22.87
N GLU A 322 3.61 -0.52 -22.05
CA GLU A 322 2.25 -1.02 -21.75
C GLU A 322 1.27 0.07 -21.29
N GLU A 323 1.76 1.10 -20.59
CA GLU A 323 0.91 2.23 -20.18
C GLU A 323 0.73 3.29 -21.29
N TRP A 324 1.52 3.26 -22.36
CA TRP A 324 1.58 4.32 -23.38
C TRP A 324 1.28 3.84 -24.80
N ASP A 325 1.00 2.59 -24.99
CA ASP A 325 0.61 2.01 -26.28
C ASP A 325 -0.84 2.36 -26.66
N ILE A 326 -1.10 3.68 -26.77
CA ILE A 326 -2.44 4.23 -27.07
C ILE A 326 -2.87 3.89 -28.50
N GLU A 327 -1.94 3.58 -29.38
CA GLU A 327 -2.22 3.20 -30.77
C GLU A 327 -2.95 1.85 -30.82
N ASN A 328 -2.46 0.86 -30.07
CA ASN A 328 -3.06 -0.47 -30.00
C ASN A 328 -4.18 -0.54 -28.95
N ASP A 329 -4.06 0.20 -27.82
CA ASP A 329 -5.11 0.30 -26.79
C ASP A 329 -5.51 1.76 -26.50
N PRO A 330 -6.48 2.31 -27.23
CA PRO A 330 -7.01 3.66 -26.95
C PRO A 330 -7.58 3.83 -25.55
N GLY A 331 -7.95 2.73 -24.87
CA GLY A 331 -8.42 2.71 -23.48
C GLY A 331 -7.40 3.21 -22.47
N LEU A 332 -6.10 3.14 -22.79
CA LEU A 332 -5.01 3.63 -21.94
C LEU A 332 -5.04 5.15 -21.71
N ILE A 333 -5.71 5.90 -22.60
CA ILE A 333 -5.96 7.34 -22.38
C ILE A 333 -6.78 7.57 -21.10
N LEU A 334 -7.69 6.67 -20.77
CA LEU A 334 -8.53 6.75 -19.58
C LEU A 334 -7.69 6.60 -18.31
N ASP A 335 -6.59 5.87 -18.38
CA ASP A 335 -5.66 5.68 -17.26
C ASP A 335 -4.83 6.92 -16.95
N LYS A 336 -4.71 7.85 -17.89
CA LYS A 336 -4.00 9.12 -17.67
C LYS A 336 -4.84 10.12 -16.88
N ILE A 337 -6.13 9.85 -16.71
CA ILE A 337 -7.04 10.68 -15.93
C ILE A 337 -7.09 10.12 -14.50
N LEU A 338 -6.48 10.85 -13.55
CA LEU A 338 -6.52 10.47 -12.13
C LEU A 338 -7.95 10.59 -11.59
N TYR A 339 -8.59 11.72 -11.87
CA TYR A 339 -10.02 11.92 -11.61
C TYR A 339 -10.60 13.06 -12.45
N ILE A 340 -11.92 12.97 -12.68
CA ILE A 340 -12.79 14.09 -13.04
C ILE A 340 -13.90 14.12 -12.01
N LYS A 341 -14.05 15.21 -11.27
CA LYS A 341 -15.12 15.35 -10.27
C LYS A 341 -15.99 16.57 -10.56
N TYR A 342 -17.28 16.44 -10.20
CA TYR A 342 -18.24 17.51 -10.18
C TYR A 342 -18.99 17.52 -8.84
N GLY A 343 -18.94 18.61 -8.12
CA GLY A 343 -19.63 18.74 -6.84
C GLY A 343 -19.09 17.80 -5.74
N ASN A 344 -19.88 17.71 -4.66
CA ASN A 344 -19.63 16.84 -3.50
C ASN A 344 -20.88 16.02 -3.19
N LYS A 345 -20.77 14.93 -2.42
CA LYS A 345 -21.90 14.03 -2.07
C LYS A 345 -23.12 14.74 -1.43
N VAL A 346 -22.97 15.95 -0.92
CA VAL A 346 -24.07 16.76 -0.35
C VAL A 346 -24.74 17.70 -1.37
N ASP A 347 -24.16 17.86 -2.56
CA ASP A 347 -24.75 18.68 -3.61
C ASP A 347 -25.99 17.99 -4.24
N PRO A 348 -26.89 18.74 -4.86
CA PRO A 348 -28.04 18.18 -5.57
C PRO A 348 -27.67 17.16 -6.66
N PHE A 349 -26.52 17.37 -7.32
CA PHE A 349 -25.90 16.44 -8.25
C PHE A 349 -24.40 16.45 -8.04
N TRP A 350 -23.80 15.29 -8.06
CA TRP A 350 -22.36 15.11 -7.91
C TRP A 350 -21.89 13.89 -8.69
N GLY A 351 -20.59 13.84 -8.99
CA GLY A 351 -19.99 12.69 -9.66
C GLY A 351 -18.47 12.76 -9.63
N LYS A 352 -17.86 11.57 -9.62
CA LYS A 352 -16.42 11.35 -9.73
C LYS A 352 -16.18 10.22 -10.72
N TYR A 353 -15.34 10.48 -11.68
CA TYR A 353 -14.68 9.50 -12.53
C TYR A 353 -13.25 9.32 -12.01
N GLY A 354 -12.72 8.11 -12.01
CA GLY A 354 -11.35 7.79 -11.60
C GLY A 354 -11.29 6.80 -10.43
N SER A 355 -10.41 7.02 -9.48
CA SER A 355 -10.26 6.18 -8.28
C SER A 355 -11.50 6.22 -7.39
N ILE A 356 -11.90 5.05 -6.89
CA ILE A 356 -12.93 4.89 -5.87
C ILE A 356 -12.24 4.42 -4.59
N GLU A 357 -12.42 5.16 -3.52
CA GLU A 357 -11.80 4.87 -2.24
C GLU A 357 -12.86 4.86 -1.14
N ALA A 358 -12.84 3.83 -0.29
CA ALA A 358 -13.69 3.70 0.89
C ALA A 358 -15.21 3.87 0.60
N LEU A 359 -15.72 3.32 -0.51
CA LEU A 359 -17.14 3.38 -0.85
C LEU A 359 -17.96 2.45 0.05
N THR A 360 -18.96 3.02 0.74
CA THR A 360 -19.92 2.28 1.55
C THR A 360 -21.33 2.58 1.08
N LEU A 361 -22.14 1.56 0.84
CA LEU A 361 -23.54 1.69 0.48
C LEU A 361 -24.44 1.26 1.64
N GLY A 362 -25.44 2.05 1.96
CA GLY A 362 -26.34 1.79 3.09
C GLY A 362 -25.64 1.88 4.43
N TYR A 363 -25.90 0.91 5.28
CA TYR A 363 -25.19 0.75 6.56
C TYR A 363 -23.97 -0.16 6.44
N GLY A 364 -23.67 -0.63 5.22
CA GLY A 364 -22.45 -1.37 4.93
C GLY A 364 -22.57 -2.88 5.04
N GLY A 365 -23.78 -3.43 5.11
CA GLY A 365 -23.97 -4.88 5.23
C GLY A 365 -23.49 -5.65 4.00
N LEU A 366 -23.67 -5.12 2.79
CA LEU A 366 -23.15 -5.70 1.53
C LEU A 366 -21.80 -5.12 1.13
N MET A 367 -21.69 -3.79 1.10
CA MET A 367 -20.49 -3.08 0.64
C MET A 367 -20.04 -2.10 1.70
N ASN A 368 -18.81 -2.28 2.15
CA ASN A 368 -18.21 -1.40 3.16
C ASN A 368 -16.75 -1.12 2.83
N SER A 369 -16.41 0.17 2.74
CA SER A 369 -15.06 0.64 2.47
C SER A 369 -14.42 0.09 1.19
N TYR A 370 -15.23 -0.26 0.18
CA TYR A 370 -14.74 -0.78 -1.09
C TYR A 370 -13.76 0.19 -1.76
N SER A 371 -12.69 -0.36 -2.34
CA SER A 371 -11.68 0.40 -3.08
C SER A 371 -11.28 -0.34 -4.36
N ASN A 372 -11.21 0.38 -5.49
CA ASN A 372 -10.67 -0.16 -6.73
C ASN A 372 -9.16 0.10 -6.92
N MET A 373 -8.49 0.57 -5.85
CA MET A 373 -7.09 1.00 -5.89
C MET A 373 -6.11 0.04 -5.21
N MET A 374 -6.57 -1.13 -4.74
CA MET A 374 -5.73 -2.03 -3.96
C MET A 374 -4.58 -2.65 -4.76
N GLU A 375 -4.74 -2.84 -6.05
CA GLU A 375 -3.71 -3.40 -6.93
C GLU A 375 -2.89 -2.32 -7.66
N PHE A 376 -3.19 -1.04 -7.46
CA PHE A 376 -2.39 0.04 -8.02
C PHE A 376 -0.95 0.01 -7.46
N PRO A 377 0.14 0.20 -8.25
CA PRO A 377 0.14 0.59 -9.67
C PRO A 377 0.04 -0.55 -10.70
N SER A 378 0.18 -1.82 -10.29
CA SER A 378 0.21 -2.96 -11.23
C SER A 378 -1.09 -3.08 -12.05
N VAL A 379 -2.24 -2.86 -11.41
CA VAL A 379 -3.53 -2.82 -12.09
C VAL A 379 -4.20 -1.47 -11.81
N ARG A 380 -4.45 -0.71 -12.87
CA ARG A 380 -5.16 0.56 -12.76
C ARG A 380 -6.61 0.39 -13.17
N ARG A 381 -7.51 0.54 -12.19
CA ARG A 381 -8.96 0.56 -12.42
C ARG A 381 -9.48 1.98 -12.41
N VAL A 382 -10.37 2.27 -13.35
CA VAL A 382 -10.99 3.59 -13.52
C VAL A 382 -12.49 3.45 -13.39
N GLY A 383 -13.00 3.89 -12.24
CA GLY A 383 -14.40 3.77 -11.90
C GLY A 383 -15.21 5.04 -12.12
N ILE A 384 -16.51 4.92 -11.91
CA ILE A 384 -17.46 6.04 -11.80
C ILE A 384 -18.19 5.91 -10.47
N ASN A 385 -18.30 7.01 -9.74
CA ASN A 385 -19.20 7.14 -8.59
C ASN A 385 -19.95 8.46 -8.71
N SER A 386 -21.27 8.41 -8.79
CA SER A 386 -22.13 9.58 -9.02
C SER A 386 -23.43 9.47 -8.25
N GLY A 387 -24.06 10.60 -7.97
CA GLY A 387 -25.32 10.58 -7.24
C GLY A 387 -26.06 11.90 -7.28
N PHE A 388 -27.24 11.87 -6.66
CA PHE A 388 -28.10 13.03 -6.54
C PHE A 388 -28.80 13.09 -5.18
N ASN A 389 -29.14 14.32 -4.74
CA ASN A 389 -29.95 14.62 -3.56
C ASN A 389 -31.03 15.62 -3.97
N VAL A 390 -32.24 15.15 -4.22
CA VAL A 390 -33.34 16.00 -4.70
C VAL A 390 -34.56 15.82 -3.78
N GLY A 391 -34.82 16.82 -2.95
CA GLY A 391 -35.88 16.76 -1.95
C GLY A 391 -35.67 15.59 -0.98
N PRO A 392 -36.67 14.72 -0.78
CA PRO A 392 -36.56 13.59 0.15
C PRO A 392 -35.84 12.38 -0.45
N VAL A 393 -35.48 12.41 -1.73
CA VAL A 393 -34.88 11.28 -2.46
C VAL A 393 -33.38 11.52 -2.68
N SER A 394 -32.58 10.51 -2.40
CA SER A 394 -31.18 10.48 -2.78
C SER A 394 -30.87 9.18 -3.55
N GLY A 395 -29.91 9.27 -4.45
CA GLY A 395 -29.43 8.12 -5.21
C GLY A 395 -27.93 8.17 -5.41
N GLU A 396 -27.31 7.01 -5.47
CA GLU A 396 -25.89 6.81 -5.74
C GLU A 396 -25.70 5.64 -6.69
N LEU A 397 -24.91 5.80 -7.73
CA LEU A 397 -24.54 4.78 -8.72
C LEU A 397 -23.00 4.70 -8.76
N PHE A 398 -22.47 3.47 -8.83
CA PHE A 398 -21.05 3.28 -9.09
C PHE A 398 -20.78 2.15 -10.08
N LEU A 399 -19.62 2.24 -10.74
CA LEU A 399 -18.97 1.23 -11.57
C LEU A 399 -17.52 1.15 -11.11
N SER A 400 -17.01 -0.04 -10.84
CA SER A 400 -15.64 -0.21 -10.30
C SER A 400 -14.56 0.06 -11.35
N ASN A 401 -14.77 -0.38 -12.58
CA ASN A 401 -13.83 -0.22 -13.69
C ASN A 401 -14.58 -0.17 -15.04
N ILE A 402 -14.46 0.93 -15.75
CA ILE A 402 -15.12 1.10 -17.05
C ILE A 402 -14.52 0.15 -18.09
N LYS A 403 -13.23 -0.16 -18.01
CA LYS A 403 -12.53 -1.02 -18.97
C LYS A 403 -13.03 -2.47 -18.92
N ASP A 404 -13.47 -2.95 -17.76
CA ASP A 404 -13.99 -4.32 -17.61
C ASP A 404 -15.35 -4.53 -18.29
N ILE A 405 -16.05 -3.46 -18.69
CA ILE A 405 -17.31 -3.58 -19.43
C ILE A 405 -17.08 -4.33 -20.75
N SER A 406 -15.98 -4.07 -21.45
CA SER A 406 -15.59 -4.76 -22.68
C SER A 406 -15.06 -6.16 -22.46
N ARG A 407 -14.59 -6.48 -21.23
CA ARG A 407 -14.01 -7.77 -20.81
C ARG A 407 -15.04 -8.70 -20.13
N GLY A 408 -16.33 -8.48 -20.36
CA GLY A 408 -17.39 -9.31 -19.83
C GLY A 408 -18.06 -8.80 -18.55
N GLY A 409 -17.60 -7.71 -17.93
CA GLY A 409 -18.31 -7.09 -16.83
C GLY A 409 -17.46 -6.43 -15.76
N THR A 410 -18.12 -5.61 -14.96
CA THR A 410 -17.52 -4.85 -13.87
C THR A 410 -18.39 -4.95 -12.61
N VAL A 411 -17.84 -4.62 -11.45
CA VAL A 411 -18.65 -4.45 -10.22
C VAL A 411 -19.47 -3.16 -10.38
N THR A 412 -20.77 -3.27 -10.22
CA THR A 412 -21.70 -2.13 -10.30
C THR A 412 -22.61 -2.11 -9.09
N GLY A 413 -23.03 -0.93 -8.67
CA GLY A 413 -23.97 -0.78 -7.56
C GLY A 413 -24.85 0.44 -7.69
N LEU A 414 -26.04 0.31 -7.18
CA LEU A 414 -27.07 1.34 -7.11
C LEU A 414 -27.60 1.43 -5.69
N ARG A 415 -27.67 2.64 -5.14
CA ARG A 415 -28.42 2.97 -3.93
C ARG A 415 -29.52 3.96 -4.24
N LEU A 416 -30.71 3.71 -3.69
CA LEU A 416 -31.79 4.68 -3.61
C LEU A 416 -32.22 4.83 -2.15
N ALA A 417 -32.40 6.03 -1.67
CA ALA A 417 -32.91 6.28 -0.33
C ALA A 417 -33.97 7.39 -0.31
N TYR A 418 -34.92 7.20 0.56
CA TYR A 418 -36.07 8.09 0.74
C TYR A 418 -36.19 8.49 2.22
N ARG A 419 -36.23 9.79 2.52
CA ARG A 419 -36.51 10.32 3.86
C ARG A 419 -37.98 10.75 3.91
N VAL A 420 -38.73 10.21 4.87
CA VAL A 420 -40.20 10.37 4.93
C VAL A 420 -40.58 11.83 5.09
N SER A 421 -40.07 12.53 6.10
CA SER A 421 -40.24 13.97 6.29
C SER A 421 -39.25 14.51 7.31
N ASP A 422 -39.22 15.83 7.52
CA ASP A 422 -38.41 16.44 8.57
C ASP A 422 -39.02 16.21 9.96
N ASP A 423 -40.34 16.07 10.07
CA ASP A 423 -41.04 15.77 11.33
C ASP A 423 -40.88 14.29 11.71
N ILE A 424 -40.79 13.41 10.72
CA ILE A 424 -40.55 11.97 10.88
C ILE A 424 -39.29 11.63 10.07
N PRO A 425 -38.10 11.80 10.65
CA PRO A 425 -36.84 11.65 9.91
C PRO A 425 -36.48 10.18 9.65
N LEU A 426 -37.48 9.35 9.39
CA LEU A 426 -37.32 7.97 9.00
C LEU A 426 -36.70 7.89 7.61
N SER A 427 -35.61 7.17 7.45
CA SER A 427 -35.02 6.88 6.16
C SER A 427 -35.24 5.42 5.77
N ILE A 428 -35.54 5.19 4.49
CA ILE A 428 -35.70 3.86 3.90
C ILE A 428 -34.73 3.81 2.72
N GLY A 429 -33.91 2.76 2.66
CA GLY A 429 -32.92 2.57 1.63
C GLY A 429 -33.06 1.24 0.90
N PHE A 430 -32.63 1.25 -0.34
CA PHE A 430 -32.49 0.08 -1.20
C PHE A 430 -31.12 0.11 -1.85
N ASN A 431 -30.41 -1.03 -1.85
CA ASN A 431 -29.14 -1.19 -2.53
C ASN A 431 -29.19 -2.43 -3.42
N TYR A 432 -28.61 -2.33 -4.60
CA TYR A 432 -28.32 -3.44 -5.48
C TYR A 432 -26.86 -3.37 -5.91
N ILE A 433 -26.13 -4.47 -5.78
CA ILE A 433 -24.73 -4.57 -6.17
C ILE A 433 -24.57 -5.85 -6.98
N SER A 434 -23.84 -5.78 -8.08
CA SER A 434 -23.53 -6.94 -8.90
C SER A 434 -22.09 -6.90 -9.38
N ASP A 435 -21.35 -7.98 -9.16
CA ASP A 435 -20.20 -8.32 -9.99
C ASP A 435 -20.72 -9.14 -11.18
N VAL A 436 -20.64 -8.58 -12.36
CA VAL A 436 -21.22 -9.17 -13.57
C VAL A 436 -20.38 -10.35 -14.06
N ASN A 437 -19.06 -10.30 -13.82
CA ASN A 437 -18.14 -11.39 -14.11
C ASN A 437 -16.92 -11.35 -13.20
N MET A 438 -16.87 -12.22 -12.19
CA MET A 438 -15.75 -12.29 -11.25
C MET A 438 -14.43 -12.64 -11.94
N PHE A 439 -14.50 -13.41 -13.06
CA PHE A 439 -13.30 -13.81 -13.81
C PHE A 439 -12.56 -12.65 -14.46
N SER A 440 -13.21 -11.49 -14.65
CA SER A 440 -12.50 -10.27 -15.10
C SER A 440 -11.44 -9.76 -14.10
N GLY A 441 -11.32 -10.37 -12.92
CA GLY A 441 -10.21 -10.19 -11.98
C GLY A 441 -8.93 -10.93 -12.36
N LEU A 442 -9.00 -11.93 -13.26
CA LEU A 442 -7.81 -12.60 -13.76
C LEU A 442 -7.02 -11.66 -14.67
N LYS A 443 -5.69 -11.74 -14.60
CA LYS A 443 -4.83 -11.03 -15.53
C LYS A 443 -4.96 -11.61 -16.93
N ASP A 444 -4.92 -10.73 -17.93
CA ASP A 444 -4.98 -11.00 -19.34
C ASP A 444 -4.26 -9.79 -20.00
N LYS A 445 -2.96 -9.95 -20.21
CA LYS A 445 -2.04 -8.86 -20.51
C LYS A 445 -2.21 -8.36 -21.94
N ASP A 446 -2.31 -9.25 -22.89
CA ASP A 446 -2.45 -8.95 -24.32
C ASP A 446 -3.91 -8.77 -24.78
N LYS A 447 -4.89 -9.12 -23.88
CA LYS A 447 -6.33 -8.90 -24.04
C LYS A 447 -7.00 -9.78 -25.11
N ASP A 448 -6.46 -10.94 -25.35
CA ASP A 448 -7.04 -11.93 -26.25
C ASP A 448 -8.23 -12.69 -25.62
N SER A 449 -8.45 -12.52 -24.33
CA SER A 449 -9.47 -13.17 -23.46
C SER A 449 -9.02 -14.51 -22.87
N TYR A 450 -7.78 -14.91 -23.03
CA TYR A 450 -7.19 -16.02 -22.28
C TYR A 450 -6.34 -15.43 -21.15
N PRO A 451 -6.63 -15.75 -19.87
CA PRO A 451 -5.83 -15.23 -18.77
C PRO A 451 -4.38 -15.72 -18.82
N ASP A 452 -3.43 -14.85 -18.46
CA ASP A 452 -1.97 -15.12 -18.42
C ASP A 452 -1.59 -16.45 -17.77
N VAL A 453 -2.39 -16.99 -16.85
CA VAL A 453 -2.14 -18.26 -16.16
C VAL A 453 -2.50 -19.50 -16.96
N PHE A 454 -3.22 -19.32 -18.05
CA PHE A 454 -3.65 -20.37 -18.97
C PHE A 454 -3.14 -20.16 -20.39
N ASP A 455 -2.43 -19.08 -20.61
CA ASP A 455 -1.91 -18.64 -21.90
C ASP A 455 -0.40 -18.86 -21.92
N ASP A 456 0.07 -19.63 -22.89
CA ASP A 456 1.49 -19.88 -23.07
C ASP A 456 2.19 -18.70 -23.76
N PHE A 457 1.43 -17.77 -24.37
CA PHE A 457 1.94 -16.56 -25.05
C PHE A 457 1.31 -15.25 -24.50
N PRO A 458 1.42 -14.93 -23.21
CA PRO A 458 0.67 -13.84 -22.56
C PRO A 458 1.04 -12.42 -23.03
N ASP A 459 1.90 -12.32 -24.04
CA ASP A 459 2.34 -11.06 -24.65
C ASP A 459 1.90 -10.94 -26.12
N ASP A 460 1.24 -11.96 -26.70
CA ASP A 460 0.84 -11.99 -28.11
C ASP A 460 -0.63 -12.40 -28.29
N SER A 461 -1.51 -11.44 -28.44
CA SER A 461 -2.96 -11.62 -28.56
C SER A 461 -3.45 -12.47 -29.74
N THR A 462 -2.55 -13.05 -30.51
CA THR A 462 -2.87 -13.96 -31.62
C THR A 462 -2.57 -15.43 -31.32
N LEU A 463 -1.88 -15.70 -30.20
CA LEU A 463 -1.39 -16.99 -29.77
C LEU A 463 -1.84 -17.33 -28.36
N TRP A 464 -2.02 -18.62 -28.00
CA TRP A 464 -2.41 -19.01 -26.63
C TRP A 464 -1.98 -20.42 -26.20
N ASN A 465 -1.64 -21.34 -27.12
CA ASN A 465 -1.19 -22.71 -26.78
C ASN A 465 0.19 -23.02 -27.36
N ASP A 466 0.99 -23.72 -26.56
CA ASP A 466 2.26 -24.34 -26.89
C ASP A 466 2.29 -25.69 -26.12
N THR A 467 1.93 -26.79 -26.81
CA THR A 467 1.66 -28.05 -26.12
C THR A 467 2.93 -28.72 -25.60
N ASP A 468 4.01 -28.67 -26.34
CA ASP A 468 5.27 -29.32 -25.98
C ASP A 468 6.24 -28.38 -25.25
N GLY A 469 5.98 -27.06 -25.28
CA GLY A 469 6.74 -26.06 -24.55
C GLY A 469 8.02 -25.58 -25.24
N ASP A 470 8.11 -25.74 -26.56
CA ASP A 470 9.30 -25.38 -27.34
C ASP A 470 9.33 -23.92 -27.77
N GLY A 471 8.22 -23.18 -27.58
CA GLY A 471 8.05 -21.77 -27.88
C GLY A 471 7.44 -21.47 -29.25
N TRP A 472 7.00 -22.49 -29.98
CA TRP A 472 6.21 -22.35 -31.20
C TRP A 472 4.73 -22.61 -30.90
N PRO A 473 3.82 -21.87 -31.53
CA PRO A 473 2.38 -22.04 -31.27
C PRO A 473 1.83 -23.29 -31.95
N ASP A 474 0.91 -23.97 -31.26
CA ASP A 474 0.15 -25.08 -31.80
C ASP A 474 -0.61 -24.71 -33.10
N PRO A 475 -0.87 -25.67 -34.00
CA PRO A 475 -1.76 -25.45 -35.14
C PRO A 475 -3.19 -25.06 -34.72
N GLY A 476 -3.79 -24.11 -35.43
CA GLY A 476 -5.19 -23.73 -35.20
C GLY A 476 -5.41 -22.35 -34.59
N HIS A 477 -4.35 -21.61 -34.28
CA HIS A 477 -4.43 -20.19 -33.98
C HIS A 477 -4.80 -19.39 -35.24
N GLY A 478 -5.77 -18.53 -35.17
CA GLY A 478 -6.37 -17.62 -36.13
C GLY A 478 -5.83 -17.55 -37.58
N GLU A 479 -6.66 -17.15 -38.52
CA GLU A 479 -6.33 -17.13 -39.97
C GLU A 479 -5.14 -16.22 -40.38
N SER A 480 -4.47 -15.56 -39.44
CA SER A 480 -3.43 -14.58 -39.71
C SER A 480 -1.99 -15.04 -39.48
N ILE A 481 -1.80 -16.24 -38.93
CA ILE A 481 -0.46 -16.77 -38.71
C ILE A 481 0.05 -17.40 -40.00
N LEU A 482 1.27 -16.99 -40.41
CA LEU A 482 1.93 -17.60 -41.56
C LEU A 482 2.21 -19.08 -41.24
N ASP A 483 1.85 -20.00 -42.12
CA ASP A 483 2.11 -21.46 -41.99
C ASP A 483 3.56 -21.79 -41.62
N SER A 484 4.48 -20.88 -41.84
CA SER A 484 5.91 -21.04 -41.49
C SER A 484 6.25 -20.70 -40.03
N LEU A 485 5.28 -20.24 -39.23
CA LEU A 485 5.44 -19.92 -37.81
C LEU A 485 4.64 -20.84 -36.88
N ILE A 486 4.00 -21.89 -37.45
CA ILE A 486 3.26 -22.89 -36.69
C ILE A 486 4.22 -24.03 -36.38
N ASP A 487 4.11 -24.63 -35.21
CA ASP A 487 4.83 -25.81 -34.82
C ASP A 487 4.57 -26.96 -35.79
N ILE A 488 5.61 -27.71 -36.11
CA ILE A 488 5.53 -28.83 -37.04
C ILE A 488 5.49 -30.21 -36.35
N ASP A 489 5.71 -30.26 -35.05
CA ASP A 489 5.69 -31.43 -34.14
C ASP A 489 5.04 -30.97 -32.82
N ALA A 490 3.78 -30.52 -32.90
CA ALA A 490 3.10 -29.73 -31.89
C ALA A 490 2.83 -30.50 -30.58
N ASP A 491 2.87 -31.83 -30.58
CA ASP A 491 2.74 -32.62 -29.34
C ASP A 491 4.07 -33.16 -28.82
N GLY A 492 5.19 -32.87 -29.52
CA GLY A 492 6.55 -33.14 -29.08
C GLY A 492 6.94 -34.62 -29.07
N ASP A 493 6.25 -35.48 -29.83
CA ASP A 493 6.52 -36.91 -29.85
C ASP A 493 7.66 -37.31 -30.77
N ASN A 494 8.27 -36.36 -31.49
CA ASN A 494 9.32 -36.45 -32.50
C ASN A 494 8.86 -37.04 -33.86
N ILE A 495 7.57 -36.99 -34.15
CA ILE A 495 7.02 -37.29 -35.46
C ILE A 495 6.35 -35.97 -35.95
N ILE A 496 6.72 -35.52 -37.13
CA ILE A 496 6.16 -34.32 -37.70
C ILE A 496 4.65 -34.51 -37.96
N ASP A 497 3.79 -33.60 -37.49
CA ASP A 497 2.31 -33.64 -37.62
C ASP A 497 1.81 -33.99 -39.04
N ALA A 498 2.54 -33.53 -40.06
CA ALA A 498 2.23 -33.84 -41.46
C ALA A 498 2.38 -35.32 -41.81
N ASN A 499 3.08 -36.10 -40.99
CA ASN A 499 3.33 -37.53 -41.16
C ASN A 499 2.46 -38.40 -40.24
N GLU A 500 1.61 -37.81 -39.44
CA GLU A 500 0.71 -38.46 -38.51
C GLU A 500 -0.75 -38.43 -38.93
N SER A 501 -1.55 -39.29 -38.30
CA SER A 501 -2.99 -39.17 -38.35
C SER A 501 -3.46 -38.06 -37.40
N ILE A 502 -4.44 -37.26 -37.77
CA ILE A 502 -5.00 -36.18 -36.92
C ILE A 502 -5.53 -36.68 -35.56
N ASP A 503 -5.84 -37.97 -35.47
CA ASP A 503 -6.27 -38.64 -34.23
C ASP A 503 -5.09 -39.03 -33.31
N ASP A 504 -3.86 -39.00 -33.80
CA ASP A 504 -2.64 -39.34 -33.05
C ASP A 504 -1.98 -38.08 -32.47
N ILE A 505 -2.20 -36.88 -33.02
CA ILE A 505 -1.70 -35.60 -32.55
C ILE A 505 -2.47 -35.18 -31.29
N ILE A 506 -1.83 -35.14 -30.14
CA ILE A 506 -2.45 -34.85 -28.84
C ILE A 506 -2.10 -33.43 -28.37
N LEU A 507 -2.90 -32.48 -28.77
CA LEU A 507 -2.73 -31.08 -28.34
C LEU A 507 -3.44 -30.75 -27.02
N LYS A 508 -2.95 -29.71 -26.32
CA LYS A 508 -3.66 -29.10 -25.20
C LYS A 508 -5.08 -28.63 -25.63
N ALA A 509 -6.03 -28.75 -24.74
CA ALA A 509 -7.35 -28.16 -24.95
C ALA A 509 -7.26 -26.63 -24.99
N THR A 510 -8.17 -25.99 -25.73
CA THR A 510 -8.30 -24.53 -25.73
C THR A 510 -8.38 -24.02 -24.30
N PRO A 511 -7.58 -23.00 -23.90
CA PRO A 511 -7.53 -22.53 -22.54
C PRO A 511 -8.84 -21.91 -22.06
N PHE A 512 -8.94 -21.70 -20.74
CA PHE A 512 -10.10 -21.05 -20.13
C PHE A 512 -10.25 -19.61 -20.64
N SER A 513 -11.37 -19.28 -21.29
CA SER A 513 -11.62 -17.98 -21.92
C SER A 513 -12.51 -17.08 -21.08
N LEU A 514 -12.12 -15.84 -20.81
CA LEU A 514 -12.93 -14.80 -20.15
C LEU A 514 -14.17 -14.41 -20.99
N LYS A 515 -14.10 -14.55 -22.29
CA LYS A 515 -15.20 -14.21 -23.21
C LYS A 515 -16.35 -15.19 -23.11
N ASN A 516 -16.05 -16.48 -22.93
CA ASN A 516 -17.03 -17.56 -22.93
C ASN A 516 -17.51 -17.91 -21.52
N ASN A 517 -16.78 -17.50 -20.49
CA ASN A 517 -17.03 -17.91 -19.11
C ASN A 517 -17.40 -16.69 -18.24
N SER A 518 -18.41 -16.81 -17.41
CA SER A 518 -18.87 -15.71 -16.54
C SER A 518 -19.41 -16.24 -15.21
N ALA A 519 -18.75 -15.87 -14.12
CA ALA A 519 -19.23 -16.10 -12.77
C ALA A 519 -19.80 -14.82 -12.18
N LYS A 520 -21.10 -14.80 -11.85
CA LYS A 520 -21.80 -13.63 -11.33
C LYS A 520 -22.00 -13.69 -9.83
N THR A 521 -22.00 -12.53 -9.17
CA THR A 521 -22.44 -12.38 -7.79
C THR A 521 -23.39 -11.21 -7.69
N ASN A 522 -24.54 -11.40 -7.04
CA ASN A 522 -25.52 -10.35 -6.86
C ASN A 522 -25.83 -10.15 -5.38
N GLY A 523 -25.87 -8.90 -4.96
CA GLY A 523 -26.25 -8.46 -3.62
C GLY A 523 -27.47 -7.55 -3.67
N LEU A 524 -28.42 -7.76 -2.77
CA LEU A 524 -29.60 -6.92 -2.63
C LEU A 524 -29.76 -6.57 -1.15
N SER A 525 -30.00 -5.29 -0.86
CA SER A 525 -30.18 -4.80 0.51
C SER A 525 -31.38 -3.88 0.64
N PHE A 526 -32.07 -3.97 1.79
CA PHE A 526 -33.08 -3.01 2.23
C PHE A 526 -32.71 -2.53 3.62
N ASP A 527 -32.74 -1.22 3.82
CA ASP A 527 -32.43 -0.62 5.12
C ASP A 527 -33.52 0.36 5.56
N ILE A 528 -33.64 0.48 6.89
CA ILE A 528 -34.49 1.45 7.55
C ILE A 528 -33.72 2.04 8.73
N GLY A 529 -33.72 3.37 8.83
CA GLY A 529 -32.99 4.06 9.89
C GLY A 529 -33.80 5.20 10.48
N TYR A 530 -33.66 5.40 11.79
CA TYR A 530 -34.34 6.47 12.52
C TYR A 530 -33.35 7.15 13.50
N PRO A 531 -33.14 8.46 13.41
CA PRO A 531 -32.35 9.19 14.38
C PRO A 531 -33.15 9.39 15.67
N ILE A 532 -32.77 8.68 16.73
CA ILE A 532 -33.39 8.77 18.06
C ILE A 532 -33.05 10.11 18.72
N LEU A 533 -31.80 10.50 18.61
CA LEU A 533 -31.27 11.76 19.16
C LEU A 533 -30.34 12.41 18.13
N SER A 534 -30.50 13.71 17.97
CA SER A 534 -29.64 14.51 17.09
C SER A 534 -29.33 15.84 17.76
N SER A 535 -28.09 16.04 18.16
CA SER A 535 -27.58 17.30 18.67
C SER A 535 -26.13 17.51 18.22
N ASP A 536 -25.61 18.70 18.41
CA ASP A 536 -24.20 19.01 18.08
C ASP A 536 -23.19 18.22 18.92
N VAL A 537 -23.60 17.74 20.10
CA VAL A 537 -22.74 17.01 21.05
C VAL A 537 -22.88 15.50 20.90
N PHE A 538 -24.12 15.04 20.65
CA PHE A 538 -24.44 13.63 20.66
C PHE A 538 -25.52 13.31 19.64
N SER A 539 -25.27 12.29 18.81
CA SER A 539 -26.30 11.68 17.96
C SER A 539 -26.41 10.18 18.25
N LEU A 540 -27.61 9.67 18.11
CA LEU A 540 -27.90 8.22 18.22
C LEU A 540 -28.93 7.86 17.17
N ASP A 541 -28.54 7.01 16.26
CA ASP A 541 -29.38 6.44 15.22
C ASP A 541 -29.62 4.95 15.53
N ILE A 542 -30.84 4.49 15.35
CA ILE A 542 -31.19 3.08 15.32
C ILE A 542 -31.52 2.69 13.89
N TYR A 543 -31.08 1.49 13.47
CA TYR A 543 -31.38 0.99 12.14
C TYR A 543 -31.55 -0.53 12.12
N ALA A 544 -32.10 -0.99 11.02
CA ALA A 544 -32.11 -2.39 10.64
C ALA A 544 -31.76 -2.49 9.15
N GLU A 545 -31.09 -3.56 8.78
CA GLU A 545 -30.69 -3.83 7.39
C GLU A 545 -30.89 -5.30 7.09
N TYR A 546 -31.56 -5.60 5.98
CA TYR A 546 -31.69 -6.94 5.40
C TYR A 546 -30.84 -7.02 4.16
N ASN A 547 -30.01 -8.05 4.06
CA ASN A 547 -29.09 -8.26 2.96
C ASN A 547 -29.30 -9.67 2.40
N LYS A 548 -29.15 -9.82 1.08
CA LYS A 548 -29.14 -11.10 0.39
C LYS A 548 -27.99 -11.14 -0.60
N LEU A 549 -27.23 -12.23 -0.60
CA LEU A 549 -26.25 -12.57 -1.63
C LEU A 549 -26.73 -13.78 -2.42
N THR A 550 -26.46 -13.77 -3.72
CA THR A 550 -26.69 -14.91 -4.62
C THR A 550 -25.46 -15.11 -5.49
N PHE A 551 -25.06 -16.36 -5.59
CA PHE A 551 -23.92 -16.85 -6.35
C PHE A 551 -24.45 -17.88 -7.35
N PRO A 552 -24.91 -17.47 -8.55
CA PRO A 552 -25.41 -18.40 -9.54
C PRO A 552 -24.37 -19.46 -9.89
N GLY A 553 -24.80 -20.70 -9.97
CA GLY A 553 -23.96 -21.81 -10.39
C GLY A 553 -23.42 -21.61 -11.81
N PHE A 554 -22.22 -22.10 -12.03
CA PHE A 554 -21.56 -22.02 -13.32
C PHE A 554 -20.72 -23.30 -13.54
N THR A 555 -20.78 -23.83 -14.78
CA THR A 555 -19.92 -24.92 -15.22
C THR A 555 -19.42 -24.52 -16.62
N ASN A 556 -18.11 -24.56 -16.83
CA ASN A 556 -17.53 -24.33 -18.15
C ASN A 556 -17.78 -25.55 -19.08
N ASP A 557 -17.55 -25.38 -20.36
CA ASP A 557 -17.93 -26.36 -21.40
C ASP A 557 -17.25 -27.73 -21.21
N ASP A 558 -16.02 -27.75 -20.74
CA ASP A 558 -15.24 -28.99 -20.49
C ASP A 558 -15.43 -29.55 -19.08
N SER A 559 -16.24 -28.89 -18.22
CA SER A 559 -16.50 -29.25 -16.83
C SER A 559 -15.27 -29.26 -15.92
N THR A 560 -14.18 -28.61 -16.30
CA THR A 560 -12.98 -28.45 -15.47
C THR A 560 -13.17 -27.43 -14.35
N PHE A 561 -14.08 -26.47 -14.54
CA PHE A 561 -14.49 -25.51 -13.55
C PHE A 561 -15.98 -25.64 -13.22
N ILE A 562 -16.29 -25.91 -11.95
CA ILE A 562 -17.66 -26.03 -11.45
C ILE A 562 -17.82 -25.14 -10.24
N ARG A 563 -18.72 -24.14 -10.33
CA ARG A 563 -19.15 -23.32 -9.21
C ARG A 563 -20.57 -23.71 -8.82
N PRO A 564 -20.83 -24.14 -7.57
CA PRO A 564 -22.18 -24.47 -7.14
C PRO A 564 -23.09 -23.24 -7.04
N ASP A 565 -24.41 -23.44 -7.23
CA ASP A 565 -25.40 -22.40 -6.98
C ASP A 565 -25.58 -22.22 -5.46
N ARG A 566 -25.34 -21.01 -4.97
CA ARG A 566 -25.40 -20.66 -3.55
C ARG A 566 -26.20 -19.39 -3.33
N SER A 567 -26.88 -19.30 -2.19
CA SER A 567 -27.46 -18.05 -1.73
C SER A 567 -27.58 -17.99 -0.22
N GLY A 568 -27.57 -16.77 0.29
CA GLY A 568 -27.75 -16.55 1.72
C GLY A 568 -28.25 -15.15 2.03
N SER A 569 -28.66 -14.95 3.26
CA SER A 569 -29.16 -13.67 3.76
C SER A 569 -28.61 -13.32 5.12
N GLY A 570 -28.45 -12.02 5.37
CA GLY A 570 -28.08 -11.47 6.65
C GLY A 570 -29.06 -10.41 7.12
N ILE A 571 -29.36 -10.39 8.40
CA ILE A 571 -30.17 -9.36 9.03
C ILE A 571 -29.35 -8.71 10.13
N THR A 572 -29.26 -7.37 10.09
CA THR A 572 -28.76 -6.56 11.20
C THR A 572 -29.95 -5.96 11.94
N ILE A 573 -30.14 -6.35 13.21
CA ILE A 573 -31.22 -5.82 14.06
C ILE A 573 -30.97 -6.14 15.55
N PRO A 574 -30.88 -5.12 16.45
CA PRO A 574 -30.73 -3.71 16.14
C PRO A 574 -29.33 -3.37 15.62
N GLY A 575 -29.26 -2.39 14.77
CA GLY A 575 -28.05 -1.61 14.53
C GLY A 575 -28.15 -0.29 15.29
N LEU A 576 -27.10 0.10 15.97
CA LEU A 576 -26.97 1.36 16.70
C LEU A 576 -25.75 2.11 16.17
N LYS A 577 -25.91 3.38 15.85
CA LYS A 577 -24.82 4.26 15.43
C LYS A 577 -24.88 5.54 16.26
N SER A 578 -23.77 5.91 16.85
CA SER A 578 -23.66 7.10 17.70
C SER A 578 -22.46 7.93 17.31
N THR A 579 -22.60 9.25 17.35
CA THR A 579 -21.49 10.19 17.23
C THR A 579 -21.47 11.08 18.48
N ILE A 580 -20.31 11.20 19.10
CA ILE A 580 -20.10 11.92 20.37
C ILE A 580 -19.08 13.03 20.11
N PHE A 581 -19.46 14.29 20.43
CA PHE A 581 -18.67 15.52 20.23
C PHE A 581 -18.13 15.69 18.80
N LYS A 582 -18.74 15.06 17.80
CA LYS A 582 -18.22 15.00 16.42
C LYS A 582 -16.79 14.44 16.31
N VAL A 583 -16.31 13.79 17.36
CA VAL A 583 -14.96 13.25 17.52
C VAL A 583 -14.97 11.73 17.52
N LEU A 584 -15.89 11.11 18.28
CA LEU A 584 -15.98 9.68 18.43
C LEU A 584 -17.25 9.16 17.76
N SER A 585 -17.12 8.26 16.80
CA SER A 585 -18.21 7.48 16.21
C SER A 585 -18.15 6.04 16.69
N ILE A 586 -19.30 5.48 17.08
CA ILE A 586 -19.40 4.09 17.52
C ILE A 586 -20.58 3.45 16.80
N SER A 587 -20.41 2.23 16.31
CA SER A 587 -21.54 1.39 15.90
C SER A 587 -21.54 0.05 16.65
N LEU A 588 -22.71 -0.47 16.88
CA LEU A 588 -22.92 -1.79 17.46
C LEU A 588 -24.08 -2.46 16.73
N GLU A 589 -23.88 -3.66 16.27
CA GLU A 589 -24.85 -4.42 15.49
C GLU A 589 -24.97 -5.83 16.03
N TYR A 590 -26.21 -6.31 16.13
CA TYR A 590 -26.48 -7.72 16.22
C TYR A 590 -26.83 -8.25 14.84
N ARG A 591 -26.07 -9.25 14.38
CA ARG A 591 -26.20 -9.83 13.05
C ARG A 591 -26.67 -11.28 13.12
N VAL A 592 -27.59 -11.64 12.24
CA VAL A 592 -28.06 -13.01 12.03
C VAL A 592 -27.86 -13.36 10.57
N ILE A 593 -27.20 -14.47 10.31
CA ILE A 593 -26.83 -14.94 8.97
C ILE A 593 -27.47 -16.30 8.73
N ASN A 594 -28.00 -16.51 7.52
CA ASN A 594 -28.52 -17.79 7.08
C ASN A 594 -28.00 -18.11 5.67
N GLY A 595 -27.49 -19.32 5.49
CA GLY A 595 -26.95 -19.79 4.22
C GLY A 595 -25.67 -19.06 3.80
N ALA A 596 -25.39 -19.06 2.52
CA ALA A 596 -24.17 -18.49 1.95
C ALA A 596 -24.22 -16.94 1.90
N TYR A 597 -24.11 -16.31 3.05
CA TYR A 597 -24.02 -14.86 3.19
C TYR A 597 -22.77 -14.47 3.98
N ILE A 598 -22.00 -13.52 3.45
CA ILE A 598 -20.84 -12.93 4.08
C ILE A 598 -21.12 -11.44 4.29
N PRO A 599 -21.14 -10.93 5.52
CA PRO A 599 -21.21 -9.48 5.77
C PRO A 599 -20.05 -8.76 5.11
N GLN A 600 -20.34 -7.60 4.50
CA GLN A 600 -19.32 -6.78 3.85
C GLN A 600 -18.57 -7.52 2.72
N TYR A 601 -19.29 -8.36 1.96
CA TYR A 601 -18.72 -9.18 0.89
C TYR A 601 -17.91 -8.35 -0.12
N PHE A 602 -18.42 -7.15 -0.47
CA PHE A 602 -17.72 -6.17 -1.29
C PHE A 602 -16.95 -5.21 -0.39
N ASP A 603 -15.81 -5.65 0.09
CA ASP A 603 -14.92 -4.93 1.00
C ASP A 603 -13.77 -4.22 0.27
N GLN A 604 -12.84 -3.65 1.02
CA GLN A 604 -11.66 -2.97 0.51
C GLN A 604 -10.79 -3.87 -0.39
N ALA A 605 -10.74 -5.17 -0.09
CA ALA A 605 -9.89 -6.14 -0.77
C ALA A 605 -10.65 -6.94 -1.85
N TYR A 606 -11.89 -6.58 -2.15
CA TYR A 606 -12.74 -7.38 -3.03
C TYR A 606 -12.07 -7.68 -4.38
N ASP A 607 -11.51 -6.67 -5.02
CA ASP A 607 -10.90 -6.84 -6.36
C ASP A 607 -9.67 -7.77 -6.35
N LEU A 608 -8.94 -7.85 -5.23
CA LEU A 608 -7.84 -8.80 -5.04
C LEU A 608 -8.32 -10.26 -4.88
N ASN A 609 -9.48 -10.44 -4.25
CA ASN A 609 -9.93 -11.73 -3.76
C ASN A 609 -11.15 -12.27 -4.50
N ARG A 610 -11.74 -11.51 -5.45
CA ARG A 610 -12.95 -11.92 -6.16
C ARG A 610 -12.76 -13.21 -6.96
N VAL A 611 -11.53 -13.42 -7.45
CA VAL A 611 -11.08 -14.66 -8.10
C VAL A 611 -9.61 -14.88 -7.77
N VAL A 612 -9.24 -16.11 -7.49
CA VAL A 612 -7.86 -16.53 -7.24
C VAL A 612 -7.55 -17.77 -8.05
N THR A 613 -6.28 -17.94 -8.40
CA THR A 613 -5.76 -19.14 -9.05
C THR A 613 -4.79 -19.84 -8.10
N SER A 614 -4.82 -21.15 -8.11
CA SER A 614 -3.87 -21.98 -7.37
C SER A 614 -3.46 -23.17 -8.23
N THR A 615 -2.24 -23.67 -8.06
CA THR A 615 -1.76 -24.86 -8.79
C THR A 615 -1.79 -26.06 -7.85
N VAL A 616 -2.57 -27.07 -8.22
CA VAL A 616 -2.68 -28.34 -7.48
C VAL A 616 -2.33 -29.47 -8.44
N GLU A 617 -1.34 -30.29 -8.10
CA GLU A 617 -0.90 -31.43 -8.93
C GLU A 617 -0.58 -31.05 -10.39
N ASN A 618 0.08 -29.91 -10.60
CA ASN A 618 0.37 -29.30 -11.91
C ASN A 618 -0.86 -28.83 -12.72
N GLN A 619 -2.03 -28.74 -12.10
CA GLN A 619 -3.21 -28.15 -12.73
C GLN A 619 -3.54 -26.81 -12.10
N THR A 620 -3.77 -25.80 -12.93
CA THR A 620 -4.23 -24.50 -12.47
C THR A 620 -5.73 -24.54 -12.17
N ILE A 621 -6.08 -24.29 -10.92
CA ILE A 621 -7.48 -24.24 -10.43
C ILE A 621 -7.89 -22.81 -10.20
N ILE A 622 -9.06 -22.44 -10.71
CA ILE A 622 -9.70 -21.16 -10.44
C ILE A 622 -10.66 -21.31 -9.26
N LYS A 623 -10.64 -20.37 -8.32
CA LYS A 623 -11.65 -20.26 -7.25
C LYS A 623 -12.16 -18.84 -7.14
N THR A 624 -13.49 -18.69 -7.14
CA THR A 624 -14.11 -17.40 -6.79
C THR A 624 -14.16 -17.19 -5.29
N LYS A 625 -14.28 -15.94 -4.83
CA LYS A 625 -14.27 -15.57 -3.40
C LYS A 625 -15.26 -16.38 -2.57
N ASP A 626 -16.45 -16.64 -3.09
CA ASP A 626 -17.45 -17.49 -2.42
C ASP A 626 -16.99 -18.95 -2.30
N MET A 627 -16.33 -19.52 -3.32
CA MET A 627 -15.77 -20.88 -3.26
C MET A 627 -14.69 -20.95 -2.18
N VAL A 628 -13.76 -19.99 -2.15
CA VAL A 628 -12.70 -19.95 -1.13
C VAL A 628 -13.28 -19.98 0.28
N VAL A 629 -14.34 -19.21 0.54
CA VAL A 629 -14.94 -19.13 1.86
C VAL A 629 -15.83 -20.34 2.16
N PHE A 630 -16.78 -20.67 1.28
CA PHE A 630 -17.81 -21.68 1.61
C PHE A 630 -17.37 -23.12 1.39
N ASP A 631 -16.35 -23.38 0.56
CA ASP A 631 -15.75 -24.74 0.47
C ASP A 631 -15.10 -25.15 1.80
N SER A 632 -14.58 -24.16 2.55
CA SER A 632 -13.94 -24.41 3.85
C SER A 632 -14.93 -24.44 5.02
N TYR A 633 -16.02 -23.62 4.99
CA TYR A 633 -16.93 -23.43 6.13
C TYR A 633 -18.33 -24.00 5.93
N GLY A 634 -18.68 -24.42 4.70
CA GLY A 634 -20.01 -24.89 4.34
C GLY A 634 -21.00 -23.74 4.09
N ASP A 635 -21.99 -24.00 3.22
CA ASP A 635 -22.94 -23.00 2.70
C ASP A 635 -24.31 -23.03 3.36
N SER A 636 -24.55 -23.91 4.31
CA SER A 636 -25.87 -24.13 4.95
C SER A 636 -25.94 -23.70 6.42
N SER A 637 -24.89 -23.16 6.99
CA SER A 637 -24.84 -22.82 8.41
C SER A 637 -25.57 -21.52 8.71
N SER A 638 -26.39 -21.52 9.78
CA SER A 638 -26.87 -20.30 10.42
C SER A 638 -25.84 -19.83 11.43
N SER A 639 -25.55 -18.55 11.43
CA SER A 639 -24.69 -17.94 12.46
C SER A 639 -25.28 -16.65 12.99
N SER A 640 -24.93 -16.29 14.20
CA SER A 640 -25.30 -15.00 14.77
C SER A 640 -24.18 -14.44 15.63
N GLY A 641 -24.13 -13.14 15.78
CA GLY A 641 -23.08 -12.53 16.54
C GLY A 641 -23.14 -11.02 16.62
N LEU A 642 -22.09 -10.46 17.18
CA LEU A 642 -21.94 -9.02 17.36
C LEU A 642 -20.89 -8.48 16.42
N PHE A 643 -21.18 -7.34 15.82
CA PHE A 643 -20.24 -6.48 15.16
C PHE A 643 -20.18 -5.15 15.90
N GLY A 644 -18.98 -4.61 16.08
CA GLY A 644 -18.76 -3.30 16.64
C GLY A 644 -17.73 -2.54 15.83
N SER A 645 -17.93 -1.23 15.65
CA SER A 645 -16.90 -0.35 15.12
C SER A 645 -16.76 0.90 15.97
N ALA A 646 -15.55 1.44 16.00
CA ALA A 646 -15.24 2.71 16.62
C ALA A 646 -14.37 3.55 15.68
N GLY A 647 -14.74 4.81 15.50
CA GLY A 647 -13.97 5.80 14.76
C GLY A 647 -13.66 6.99 15.65
N LEU A 648 -12.43 7.45 15.66
CA LEU A 648 -11.95 8.58 16.44
C LEU A 648 -11.32 9.59 15.50
N ASN A 649 -11.82 10.84 15.53
CA ASN A 649 -11.23 11.95 14.81
C ASN A 649 -10.85 13.04 15.82
N LEU A 650 -9.58 13.10 16.19
CA LEU A 650 -9.06 14.05 17.17
C LEU A 650 -8.58 15.32 16.48
N PHE A 651 -9.36 16.41 16.63
CA PHE A 651 -9.00 17.78 16.21
C PHE A 651 -8.54 17.88 14.74
N ASN A 652 -9.06 17.02 13.86
CA ASN A 652 -8.57 16.84 12.50
C ASN A 652 -7.05 16.52 12.41
N LEU A 653 -6.44 16.07 13.49
CA LEU A 653 -5.02 15.68 13.52
C LEU A 653 -4.84 14.18 13.35
N VAL A 654 -5.65 13.39 14.04
CA VAL A 654 -5.58 11.94 14.01
C VAL A 654 -6.96 11.37 13.70
N SER A 655 -7.06 10.57 12.65
CA SER A 655 -8.21 9.72 12.36
C SER A 655 -7.85 8.27 12.59
N PHE A 656 -8.56 7.63 13.49
CA PHE A 656 -8.42 6.19 13.75
C PHE A 656 -9.78 5.53 13.64
N SER A 657 -9.85 4.38 13.00
CA SER A 657 -11.03 3.51 13.01
C SER A 657 -10.63 2.07 13.22
N ALA A 658 -11.48 1.34 13.91
CA ALA A 658 -11.35 -0.09 14.06
C ALA A 658 -12.73 -0.75 14.08
N SER A 659 -12.83 -1.97 13.56
CA SER A 659 -14.03 -2.78 13.64
C SER A 659 -13.68 -4.22 14.03
N TYR A 660 -14.59 -4.86 14.73
CA TYR A 660 -14.47 -6.25 15.13
C TYR A 660 -15.83 -6.94 15.02
N ALA A 661 -15.83 -8.13 14.43
CA ALA A 661 -16.98 -9.02 14.39
C ALA A 661 -16.63 -10.37 15.05
N ASN A 662 -17.62 -10.96 15.72
CA ASN A 662 -17.55 -12.32 16.19
C ASN A 662 -18.90 -12.98 15.88
N MET A 663 -18.88 -13.89 14.90
CA MET A 663 -20.04 -14.64 14.43
C MET A 663 -19.91 -16.10 14.85
N LYS A 664 -20.93 -16.64 15.51
CA LYS A 664 -20.97 -18.02 16.01
C LYS A 664 -21.98 -18.84 15.23
N ALA A 665 -21.53 -19.94 14.69
CA ALA A 665 -22.35 -21.04 14.19
C ALA A 665 -22.28 -22.23 15.15
N ASP A 666 -23.02 -23.31 14.89
CA ASP A 666 -23.08 -24.47 15.78
C ASP A 666 -21.70 -25.11 16.05
N THR A 667 -20.82 -25.12 15.06
CA THR A 667 -19.50 -25.79 15.11
C THR A 667 -18.31 -24.87 14.86
N THR A 668 -18.54 -23.63 14.40
CA THR A 668 -17.48 -22.70 13.99
C THR A 668 -17.72 -21.31 14.55
N GLU A 669 -16.65 -20.58 14.77
CA GLU A 669 -16.65 -19.17 15.17
C GLU A 669 -15.79 -18.39 14.20
N LEU A 670 -16.39 -17.44 13.48
CA LEU A 670 -15.70 -16.59 12.52
C LEU A 670 -15.54 -15.19 13.08
N LYS A 671 -14.33 -14.72 13.11
CA LYS A 671 -13.98 -13.40 13.59
C LYS A 671 -13.39 -12.55 12.45
N SER A 672 -13.65 -11.26 12.53
CA SER A 672 -13.08 -10.30 11.59
C SER A 672 -12.56 -9.11 12.38
N PHE A 673 -11.42 -8.59 11.95
CA PHE A 673 -10.86 -7.36 12.51
C PHE A 673 -10.31 -6.49 11.38
N SER A 674 -10.63 -5.20 11.43
CA SER A 674 -9.99 -4.22 10.58
C SER A 674 -9.64 -2.96 11.38
N SER A 675 -8.55 -2.30 11.01
CA SER A 675 -8.14 -1.03 11.60
C SER A 675 -7.50 -0.14 10.56
N PHE A 676 -7.72 1.16 10.71
CA PHE A 676 -7.15 2.19 9.87
C PHE A 676 -6.72 3.37 10.73
N LEU A 677 -5.51 3.84 10.52
CA LEU A 677 -4.93 5.02 11.16
C LEU A 677 -4.50 6.00 10.09
N SER A 678 -4.86 7.27 10.23
CA SER A 678 -4.38 8.35 9.39
C SER A 678 -4.08 9.58 10.22
N LEU A 679 -2.98 10.25 9.91
CA LEU A 679 -2.62 11.54 10.49
C LEU A 679 -2.89 12.64 9.48
N ASN A 680 -3.58 13.70 9.91
CA ASN A 680 -3.60 14.95 9.16
C ASN A 680 -2.27 15.67 9.40
N THR A 681 -1.47 15.73 8.35
CA THR A 681 -0.08 16.18 8.43
C THR A 681 0.08 17.69 8.25
N ASP A 682 -0.96 18.43 7.91
CA ASP A 682 -0.92 19.88 7.66
C ASP A 682 -0.28 20.69 8.80
N ASN A 683 -0.44 20.20 10.03
CA ASN A 683 0.08 20.84 11.24
C ASN A 683 1.24 20.09 11.89
N ILE A 684 1.74 19.01 11.27
CA ILE A 684 2.85 18.23 11.77
C ILE A 684 4.11 18.58 10.97
N PRO A 685 5.09 19.26 11.55
CA PRO A 685 6.29 19.65 10.82
C PRO A 685 6.98 18.45 10.18
N LYS A 686 7.33 18.58 8.91
CA LYS A 686 8.06 17.58 8.13
C LYS A 686 7.36 16.23 7.88
N VAL A 687 6.10 16.09 8.20
CA VAL A 687 5.29 14.91 7.82
C VAL A 687 4.31 15.34 6.76
N SER A 688 4.39 14.77 5.56
CA SER A 688 3.51 15.10 4.44
C SER A 688 2.37 14.08 4.27
N SER A 689 2.53 12.87 4.75
CA SER A 689 1.46 11.87 4.89
C SER A 689 1.83 10.83 5.94
N ALA A 690 0.82 10.29 6.63
CA ALA A 690 1.01 9.13 7.50
C ALA A 690 -0.31 8.37 7.61
N MET A 691 -0.33 7.13 7.13
CA MET A 691 -1.46 6.22 7.25
C MET A 691 -0.97 4.78 7.43
N ALA A 692 -1.75 3.98 8.10
CA ALA A 692 -1.52 2.55 8.23
C ALA A 692 -2.86 1.81 8.34
N TYR A 693 -2.91 0.60 7.84
CA TYR A 693 -4.10 -0.24 7.92
C TYR A 693 -3.74 -1.71 8.10
N TYR A 694 -4.65 -2.42 8.74
CA TYR A 694 -4.63 -3.87 8.88
C TYR A 694 -6.06 -4.39 8.76
N GLN A 695 -6.23 -5.48 8.00
CA GLN A 695 -7.51 -6.17 7.85
C GLN A 695 -7.28 -7.67 7.81
N ARG A 696 -8.10 -8.42 8.54
CA ARG A 696 -8.22 -9.89 8.46
C ARG A 696 -9.65 -10.27 8.75
N ASN A 697 -10.35 -10.78 7.76
CA ASN A 697 -11.77 -11.06 7.81
C ASN A 697 -12.05 -12.55 7.75
N ASN A 698 -13.14 -12.97 8.42
CA ASN A 698 -13.66 -14.34 8.40
C ASN A 698 -12.60 -15.39 8.73
N ASP A 699 -11.98 -15.23 9.88
CA ASP A 699 -10.87 -16.06 10.36
C ASP A 699 -11.14 -16.56 11.78
N ASP A 700 -10.48 -17.63 12.17
CA ASP A 700 -10.61 -18.17 13.53
C ASP A 700 -9.96 -17.24 14.56
N ASP A 701 -8.81 -16.64 14.21
CA ASP A 701 -8.14 -15.64 15.04
C ASP A 701 -7.51 -14.52 14.16
N PRO A 702 -8.17 -13.36 14.03
CA PRO A 702 -7.64 -12.26 13.24
C PRO A 702 -6.41 -11.58 13.87
N PHE A 703 -5.98 -11.99 15.04
CA PHE A 703 -4.80 -11.48 15.75
C PHE A 703 -3.63 -12.48 15.79
N ASP A 704 -3.75 -13.61 15.11
CA ASP A 704 -2.62 -14.50 14.87
C ASP A 704 -1.73 -13.95 13.73
N PHE A 705 -0.76 -13.13 14.11
CA PHE A 705 0.15 -12.47 13.17
C PHE A 705 1.27 -13.41 12.69
N GLU A 706 1.46 -14.54 13.34
CA GLU A 706 2.47 -15.52 12.95
C GLU A 706 2.00 -16.40 11.78
N ASN A 707 0.69 -16.64 11.68
CA ASN A 707 0.08 -17.46 10.64
C ASN A 707 -0.93 -16.63 9.84
N PRO A 708 -0.47 -15.78 8.91
CA PRO A 708 -1.36 -15.00 8.05
C PRO A 708 -2.15 -15.91 7.10
N THR A 709 -3.33 -15.48 6.70
CA THR A 709 -4.21 -16.15 5.74
C THR A 709 -4.41 -15.28 4.50
N VAL A 710 -5.03 -15.83 3.46
CA VAL A 710 -5.40 -15.08 2.24
C VAL A 710 -6.29 -13.85 2.54
N ASN A 711 -6.93 -13.82 3.70
CA ASN A 711 -7.78 -12.71 4.15
C ASN A 711 -7.00 -11.61 4.90
N THR A 712 -5.66 -11.74 5.01
CA THR A 712 -4.80 -10.80 5.73
C THR A 712 -4.24 -9.76 4.77
N ILE A 713 -4.50 -8.49 5.03
CA ILE A 713 -3.98 -7.35 4.27
C ILE A 713 -3.46 -6.31 5.25
N MET A 714 -2.26 -5.80 4.98
CA MET A 714 -1.68 -4.70 5.75
C MET A 714 -0.90 -3.75 4.87
N GLY A 715 -0.79 -2.52 5.31
CA GLY A 715 0.04 -1.54 4.61
C GLY A 715 0.19 -0.24 5.38
N TYR A 716 1.12 0.58 4.92
CA TYR A 716 1.32 1.92 5.43
C TYR A 716 1.86 2.84 4.33
N ARG A 717 1.57 4.13 4.48
CA ARG A 717 2.16 5.20 3.69
C ARG A 717 2.73 6.24 4.64
N VAL A 718 3.98 6.59 4.46
CA VAL A 718 4.66 7.63 5.23
C VAL A 718 5.32 8.60 4.28
N GLY A 719 5.01 9.88 4.43
CA GLY A 719 5.61 10.98 3.68
C GLY A 719 6.41 11.89 4.60
N TYR A 720 7.63 12.23 4.20
CA TYR A 720 8.50 13.15 4.91
C TYR A 720 8.80 14.37 4.04
N GLU A 721 8.49 15.56 4.56
CA GLU A 721 8.78 16.83 3.88
C GLU A 721 10.27 17.16 3.98
N LEU A 722 10.99 17.02 2.88
CA LEU A 722 12.40 17.37 2.76
C LEU A 722 12.61 18.88 2.78
N SER A 723 11.78 19.60 2.04
CA SER A 723 11.70 21.06 1.97
C SER A 723 10.27 21.48 1.62
N LYS A 724 9.97 22.77 1.69
CA LYS A 724 8.63 23.27 1.36
C LYS A 724 8.22 22.85 -0.06
N GLY A 725 7.16 22.07 -0.14
CA GLY A 725 6.63 21.52 -1.40
C GLY A 725 7.38 20.31 -1.94
N VAL A 726 8.39 19.79 -1.24
CA VAL A 726 9.12 18.57 -1.64
C VAL A 726 8.99 17.52 -0.54
N SER A 727 8.42 16.37 -0.87
CA SER A 727 8.21 15.27 0.07
C SER A 727 8.71 13.94 -0.48
N LEU A 728 9.35 13.16 0.37
CA LEU A 728 9.66 11.75 0.12
C LEU A 728 8.51 10.91 0.66
N ILE A 729 7.90 10.10 -0.17
CA ILE A 729 6.77 9.23 0.19
C ILE A 729 7.20 7.78 0.03
N TRP A 730 6.90 6.98 1.05
CA TRP A 730 7.04 5.55 1.01
C TRP A 730 5.66 4.92 1.22
N ASP A 731 5.18 4.15 0.24
CA ASP A 731 3.94 3.37 0.26
C ASP A 731 4.30 1.89 0.25
N PHE A 732 3.86 1.17 1.27
CA PHE A 732 4.07 -0.26 1.44
C PHE A 732 2.74 -0.97 1.59
N ARG A 733 2.57 -2.09 0.87
CA ARG A 733 1.41 -2.99 0.96
C ARG A 733 1.88 -4.43 1.02
N GLN A 734 1.18 -5.23 1.81
CA GLN A 734 1.45 -6.66 1.93
C GLN A 734 0.13 -7.41 2.02
N PHE A 735 0.01 -8.44 1.24
CA PHE A 735 -1.08 -9.40 1.26
C PHE A 735 -0.53 -10.80 0.98
N TYR A 736 -1.39 -11.80 1.09
CA TYR A 736 -0.97 -13.20 1.07
C TYR A 736 -1.81 -13.98 0.07
N ARG A 737 -1.18 -14.94 -0.60
CA ARG A 737 -1.81 -15.86 -1.53
C ARG A 737 -1.45 -17.27 -1.14
N ASP A 738 -2.40 -18.21 -1.26
CA ASP A 738 -2.09 -19.63 -1.18
C ASP A 738 -1.36 -20.06 -2.47
N ASP A 739 -0.21 -20.72 -2.34
CA ASP A 739 0.57 -21.25 -3.47
C ASP A 739 0.00 -22.57 -4.04
N GLY A 740 -1.20 -22.97 -3.57
CA GLY A 740 -1.86 -24.22 -3.94
C GLY A 740 -1.44 -25.43 -3.11
N THR A 741 -0.39 -25.32 -2.31
CA THR A 741 0.06 -26.37 -1.38
C THR A 741 -0.41 -26.17 0.05
N GLY A 742 -1.19 -25.09 0.30
CA GLY A 742 -1.57 -24.64 1.65
C GLY A 742 -0.52 -23.74 2.31
N LYS A 743 0.55 -23.40 1.61
CA LYS A 743 1.56 -22.45 2.09
C LYS A 743 1.25 -21.05 1.59
N MET A 744 1.31 -20.08 2.50
CA MET A 744 1.06 -18.67 2.16
C MET A 744 2.30 -18.04 1.51
N GLU A 745 2.15 -17.61 0.27
CA GLU A 745 3.09 -16.72 -0.40
C GLU A 745 2.84 -15.28 0.02
N THR A 746 3.90 -14.56 0.39
CA THR A 746 3.81 -13.14 0.76
C THR A 746 4.04 -12.28 -0.47
N ILE A 747 3.05 -11.47 -0.83
CA ILE A 747 3.14 -10.50 -1.93
C ILE A 747 3.33 -9.11 -1.31
N GLN A 748 4.43 -8.46 -1.69
CA GLN A 748 4.78 -7.12 -1.21
C GLN A 748 4.88 -6.15 -2.38
N GLN A 749 4.22 -5.00 -2.22
CA GLN A 749 4.31 -3.87 -3.14
C GLN A 749 4.98 -2.71 -2.41
N ASN A 750 6.05 -2.19 -2.97
CA ASN A 750 6.78 -1.04 -2.45
C ASN A 750 6.82 0.05 -3.50
N ASN A 751 6.45 1.26 -3.13
CA ASN A 751 6.61 2.45 -3.95
C ASN A 751 7.31 3.53 -3.12
N ILE A 752 8.40 4.06 -3.64
CA ILE A 752 9.14 5.17 -3.03
C ILE A 752 9.19 6.30 -4.05
N GLU A 753 8.65 7.45 -3.68
CA GLU A 753 8.50 8.58 -4.58
C GLU A 753 8.89 9.89 -3.89
N THR A 754 9.70 10.72 -4.55
CA THR A 754 9.88 12.13 -4.16
C THR A 754 8.91 12.98 -4.93
N THR A 755 7.99 13.64 -4.24
CA THR A 755 6.98 14.50 -4.85
C THR A 755 7.35 15.96 -4.69
N PHE A 756 7.13 16.74 -5.75
CA PHE A 756 7.29 18.19 -5.79
C PHE A 756 5.92 18.82 -6.05
N ASN A 757 5.47 19.69 -5.15
CA ASN A 757 4.18 20.38 -5.25
C ASN A 757 4.42 21.89 -5.47
N PHE A 758 3.93 22.41 -6.58
CA PHE A 758 4.12 23.78 -7.04
C PHE A 758 2.85 24.62 -6.91
#